data_6bf54b2c40b4b1a18ecd6e86273f003c
#
_entry.id   6bf54b2c40b4b1a18ecd6e86273f003c
#
_cell.length_a   1.000
_cell.length_b   1.000
_cell.length_c   1.000
_cell.angle_alpha   90.00
_cell.angle_beta   90.00
_cell.angle_gamma   90.00
#
_symmetry.space_group_name_H-M   'P 1'
#
loop_
_entity.id
_entity.type
_entity.pdbx_description
1 polymer ?
#
loop_
_entity_poly.entity_id
_entity_poly.type
_entity_poly.pdbx_seq_one_letter_code
_entity_poly.pdbx_strand_id
1 'polypeptide(L)'
;MSKIPKRLRAATTAAAAAALVIAPLTFVATGAQAAEAHVDNPFAGATQYVNPTWSAAVESAATRASDPALAAKMRAIKNQPTAVWMDRISAIAGNADGNGLKFHLDNAVAQKKAGTPIVFNLVIYDLPGRDCFALASNGELPATDAGLARYKTEYIDPIAALLADPKYQDIRVAAVIEPDSLPNLITNISEPTCQQSAPYYREGVKYALDKLHAIPNVYNYIDAAHSGWLGWDSNAGPAAKLFADVAKTTQAGFASIDGFVTNTANSTPLEEPFLTDSTKQVGSGQVRSAKYYEWNPDFDEIDWTAHLHRLLVAEGFPSSLGMVIDTSRNGWGGPARPTAVSTSTTLDTYVDQSRIDKRNHRGAWCNPLGAGIGERPKATPSGYAASHLDAFVWVKPPGESDGASSEIPNDQGKRFDRMCDPTFNSPKLAGALTGATPNAPLAGQWFEEQFVTLVKNAYPVIEGNGTVDPTDTTAPTTPSGVTAGTVTNTTVALSWTASTDAVGVTGYDVYQGTTRVGSSTSTSLTVTGLTANTAYSFTVRAKDAAGNVSSPSTAVSVRTTNDTTVPPVDTTAPTAPSGLVAGTVTQNSAAISWTASTDAVGVTGYEIFSNGTSVGTSATTSFTATGLSAATAYSFTVKAKDAAGNVSAASTALSVTTKPADTVPTGTCSVTYAANSWNSGFTASVKVKNTGTTPLTNWKLTFSFANGQTVQQGWSATWSQSGSTVTAAGASWNSTLAPGATADIGFNGSHSGTNNAPTAFAVNGAACTNG
;
A
#
# COMPACT_ATOMS: atom_id res chain seq x y z
N MET A 1 -68.77 57.51 -1.26
CA MET A 1 -69.43 58.14 -2.41
C MET A 1 -68.92 57.35 -3.63
N SER A 2 -69.83 56.49 -4.11
CA SER A 2 -70.62 56.64 -5.33
C SER A 2 -69.78 56.59 -6.60
N LYS A 3 -69.94 55.73 -7.56
CA LYS A 3 -71.06 54.96 -8.10
C LYS A 3 -70.60 54.04 -9.22
N ILE A 4 -71.10 52.83 -9.34
CA ILE A 4 -71.28 51.97 -10.49
C ILE A 4 -72.31 52.73 -11.42
N PRO A 5 -72.55 52.41 -12.77
CA PRO A 5 -72.40 51.19 -13.54
C PRO A 5 -72.30 51.33 -15.10
N LYS A 6 -72.43 50.16 -15.76
CA LYS A 6 -73.21 49.76 -16.99
C LYS A 6 -72.34 49.37 -18.23
N ARG A 7 -72.45 48.11 -18.61
CA ARG A 7 -73.31 47.44 -19.63
C ARG A 7 -72.96 47.85 -21.09
N LEU A 8 -72.79 47.03 -21.98
CA LEU A 8 -73.39 45.91 -22.74
C LEU A 8 -72.89 46.05 -24.19
N ARG A 9 -72.51 45.07 -24.90
CA ARG A 9 -73.27 44.20 -25.81
C ARG A 9 -72.38 43.32 -26.65
N ALA A 10 -72.90 42.16 -26.95
CA ALA A 10 -72.37 41.08 -27.75
C ALA A 10 -72.32 41.42 -29.27
N ALA A 11 -71.43 40.77 -30.00
CA ALA A 11 -71.59 40.36 -31.36
C ALA A 11 -70.90 39.00 -31.60
N THR A 12 -71.73 38.06 -31.96
CA THR A 12 -71.44 36.72 -32.43
C THR A 12 -70.89 36.77 -33.88
N THR A 13 -69.80 36.07 -34.20
CA THR A 13 -69.56 35.49 -35.50
C THR A 13 -68.82 34.16 -35.34
N ALA A 14 -69.38 33.12 -35.92
CA ALA A 14 -68.87 31.75 -36.01
C ALA A 14 -67.74 31.64 -37.04
N ALA A 15 -66.68 30.86 -36.66
CA ALA A 15 -65.90 30.20 -37.68
C ALA A 15 -65.11 29.02 -37.08
N ALA A 16 -65.38 27.88 -37.60
CA ALA A 16 -64.61 26.67 -37.85
C ALA A 16 -63.65 26.13 -36.73
N ALA A 17 -64.00 24.99 -36.16
CA ALA A 17 -63.16 24.11 -35.35
C ALA A 17 -62.02 23.47 -36.17
N ALA A 18 -60.79 23.69 -35.76
CA ALA A 18 -59.68 22.80 -36.04
C ALA A 18 -59.26 22.18 -34.70
N ALA A 19 -59.53 20.90 -34.51
CA ALA A 19 -59.15 20.14 -33.33
C ALA A 19 -57.62 19.89 -33.38
N LEU A 20 -56.90 20.64 -32.57
CA LEU A 20 -55.50 20.31 -32.23
C LEU A 20 -55.54 19.31 -31.06
N VAL A 21 -55.20 18.04 -31.32
CA VAL A 21 -54.98 17.03 -30.27
C VAL A 21 -53.67 17.38 -29.58
N ILE A 22 -53.75 18.04 -28.43
CA ILE A 22 -52.62 18.20 -27.52
C ILE A 22 -52.53 16.90 -26.70
N ALA A 23 -51.61 16.02 -27.07
CA ALA A 23 -51.23 14.92 -26.18
C ALA A 23 -50.64 15.52 -24.88
N PRO A 24 -51.02 15.06 -23.70
CA PRO A 24 -50.35 15.48 -22.46
C PRO A 24 -48.93 14.94 -22.46
N LEU A 25 -47.94 15.84 -22.53
CA LEU A 25 -46.59 15.51 -22.10
C LEU A 25 -46.66 15.20 -20.60
N THR A 26 -46.73 13.94 -20.26
CA THR A 26 -46.39 13.48 -18.91
C THR A 26 -44.91 13.76 -18.70
N PHE A 27 -44.58 14.86 -18.03
CA PHE A 27 -43.33 14.98 -17.34
C PHE A 27 -43.32 13.86 -16.33
N VAL A 28 -42.57 12.79 -16.63
CA VAL A 28 -42.09 11.89 -15.60
C VAL A 28 -41.10 12.74 -14.77
N ALA A 29 -41.59 13.34 -13.69
CA ALA A 29 -40.69 13.80 -12.65
C ALA A 29 -39.90 12.57 -12.25
N THR A 30 -38.64 12.51 -12.62
CA THR A 30 -37.68 11.65 -11.95
C THR A 30 -37.70 12.11 -10.50
N GLY A 31 -38.41 11.36 -9.64
CA GLY A 31 -38.44 11.62 -8.23
C GLY A 31 -36.99 11.72 -7.77
N ALA A 32 -36.64 12.84 -7.14
CA ALA A 32 -35.41 12.91 -6.40
C ALA A 32 -35.46 11.72 -5.43
N GLN A 33 -34.56 10.78 -5.61
CA GLN A 33 -34.45 9.61 -4.74
C GLN A 33 -34.11 10.18 -3.36
N ALA A 34 -34.90 9.83 -2.35
CA ALA A 34 -34.64 10.28 -0.98
C ALA A 34 -33.26 9.68 -0.57
N ALA A 35 -32.44 10.51 0.04
CA ALA A 35 -31.18 10.04 0.60
C ALA A 35 -31.42 8.84 1.52
N GLU A 36 -30.49 7.88 1.52
CA GLU A 36 -30.52 6.74 2.44
C GLU A 36 -30.60 7.25 3.88
N ALA A 37 -31.55 6.71 4.65
CA ALA A 37 -31.68 7.12 6.06
C ALA A 37 -30.48 6.64 6.88
N HIS A 38 -29.96 7.48 7.76
CA HIS A 38 -28.92 7.09 8.72
C HIS A 38 -29.47 6.01 9.66
N VAL A 39 -28.73 4.92 9.84
CA VAL A 39 -29.12 3.75 10.65
C VAL A 39 -28.01 3.41 11.64
N ASP A 40 -28.34 2.75 12.76
CA ASP A 40 -27.34 2.41 13.78
C ASP A 40 -26.20 1.53 13.26
N ASN A 41 -26.48 0.58 12.36
CA ASN A 41 -25.49 -0.28 11.73
C ASN A 41 -25.57 -0.17 10.21
N PRO A 42 -24.62 0.51 9.55
CA PRO A 42 -24.63 0.70 8.09
C PRO A 42 -24.50 -0.60 7.29
N PHE A 43 -23.94 -1.65 7.87
CA PHE A 43 -23.72 -2.93 7.21
C PHE A 43 -24.97 -3.81 7.21
N ALA A 44 -25.89 -3.60 8.16
CA ALA A 44 -27.09 -4.44 8.30
C ALA A 44 -27.97 -4.37 7.04
N GLY A 45 -28.26 -5.54 6.45
CA GLY A 45 -29.09 -5.66 5.24
C GLY A 45 -28.48 -5.07 3.97
N ALA A 46 -27.22 -4.66 4.00
CA ALA A 46 -26.52 -4.06 2.88
C ALA A 46 -25.59 -5.06 2.18
N THR A 47 -25.39 -4.87 0.87
CA THR A 47 -24.23 -5.42 0.18
C THR A 47 -23.02 -4.53 0.44
N GLN A 48 -21.82 -5.06 0.28
CA GLN A 48 -20.60 -4.26 0.40
C GLN A 48 -19.95 -4.08 -0.97
N TYR A 49 -19.35 -2.91 -1.18
CA TYR A 49 -18.64 -2.56 -2.40
C TYR A 49 -17.43 -3.47 -2.63
N VAL A 50 -17.35 -4.08 -3.80
CA VAL A 50 -16.19 -4.87 -4.24
C VAL A 50 -15.25 -3.96 -5.01
N ASN A 51 -14.03 -3.79 -4.51
CA ASN A 51 -13.01 -2.95 -5.11
C ASN A 51 -12.44 -3.61 -6.39
N PRO A 52 -12.71 -3.08 -7.60
CA PRO A 52 -12.27 -3.71 -8.84
C PRO A 52 -10.75 -3.67 -9.02
N THR A 53 -10.06 -2.70 -8.43
CA THR A 53 -8.59 -2.61 -8.48
C THR A 53 -7.96 -3.77 -7.73
N TRP A 54 -8.42 -4.04 -6.50
CA TRP A 54 -7.97 -5.18 -5.72
C TRP A 54 -8.35 -6.52 -6.40
N SER A 55 -9.58 -6.64 -6.92
CA SER A 55 -10.02 -7.84 -7.66
C SER A 55 -9.10 -8.14 -8.86
N ALA A 56 -8.67 -7.12 -9.58
CA ALA A 56 -7.75 -7.26 -10.71
C ALA A 56 -6.34 -7.69 -10.24
N ALA A 57 -5.84 -7.17 -9.13
CA ALA A 57 -4.56 -7.56 -8.56
C ALA A 57 -4.58 -9.05 -8.13
N VAL A 58 -5.66 -9.51 -7.48
CA VAL A 58 -5.88 -10.91 -7.11
C VAL A 58 -5.93 -11.81 -8.36
N GLU A 59 -6.67 -11.43 -9.41
CA GLU A 59 -6.74 -12.22 -10.65
C GLU A 59 -5.38 -12.29 -11.34
N SER A 60 -4.62 -11.19 -11.32
CA SER A 60 -3.26 -11.15 -11.85
C SER A 60 -2.33 -12.11 -11.08
N ALA A 61 -2.37 -12.11 -9.75
CA ALA A 61 -1.63 -13.05 -8.91
C ALA A 61 -2.06 -14.51 -9.17
N ALA A 62 -3.37 -14.78 -9.25
CA ALA A 62 -3.89 -16.09 -9.56
C ALA A 62 -3.44 -16.61 -10.94
N THR A 63 -3.29 -15.71 -11.92
CA THR A 63 -2.80 -16.06 -13.27
C THR A 63 -1.32 -16.41 -13.27
N ARG A 64 -0.51 -15.79 -12.40
CA ARG A 64 0.93 -16.10 -12.24
C ARG A 64 1.18 -17.32 -11.36
N ALA A 65 0.23 -17.74 -10.54
CA ALA A 65 0.40 -18.88 -9.66
C ALA A 65 0.60 -20.17 -10.47
N SER A 66 1.68 -20.89 -10.23
CA SER A 66 2.00 -22.16 -10.87
C SER A 66 1.18 -23.33 -10.35
N ASP A 67 0.62 -23.22 -9.12
CA ASP A 67 -0.27 -24.19 -8.51
C ASP A 67 -1.73 -23.85 -8.84
N PRO A 68 -2.43 -24.68 -9.63
CA PRO A 68 -3.83 -24.44 -9.98
C PRO A 68 -4.77 -24.40 -8.76
N ALA A 69 -4.49 -25.17 -7.70
CA ALA A 69 -5.31 -25.17 -6.50
C ALA A 69 -5.16 -23.85 -5.72
N LEU A 70 -3.95 -23.32 -5.65
CA LEU A 70 -3.70 -21.99 -5.09
C LEU A 70 -4.36 -20.89 -5.92
N ALA A 71 -4.25 -20.97 -7.24
CA ALA A 71 -4.92 -20.03 -8.15
C ALA A 71 -6.45 -20.03 -7.96
N ALA A 72 -7.04 -21.20 -7.79
CA ALA A 72 -8.47 -21.34 -7.50
C ALA A 72 -8.86 -20.69 -6.15
N LYS A 73 -8.07 -20.90 -5.10
CA LYS A 73 -8.26 -20.25 -3.80
C LYS A 73 -8.19 -18.72 -3.90
N MET A 74 -7.21 -18.17 -4.63
CA MET A 74 -7.11 -16.73 -4.88
C MET A 74 -8.37 -16.21 -5.58
N ARG A 75 -8.83 -16.87 -6.64
CA ARG A 75 -10.04 -16.48 -7.37
C ARG A 75 -11.30 -16.54 -6.53
N ALA A 76 -11.39 -17.50 -5.59
CA ALA A 76 -12.53 -17.63 -4.69
C ALA A 76 -12.77 -16.40 -3.81
N ILE A 77 -11.74 -15.60 -3.55
CA ILE A 77 -11.84 -14.40 -2.70
C ILE A 77 -11.80 -13.08 -3.48
N LYS A 78 -11.53 -13.08 -4.77
CA LYS A 78 -11.33 -11.86 -5.56
C LYS A 78 -12.51 -10.88 -5.55
N ASN A 79 -13.70 -11.36 -5.24
CA ASN A 79 -14.91 -10.56 -5.16
C ASN A 79 -15.30 -10.22 -3.72
N GLN A 80 -14.41 -10.44 -2.74
CA GLN A 80 -14.63 -9.96 -1.38
C GLN A 80 -14.44 -8.45 -1.33
N PRO A 81 -15.25 -7.74 -0.54
CA PRO A 81 -15.11 -6.31 -0.36
C PRO A 81 -13.84 -5.97 0.42
N THR A 82 -13.16 -4.91 0.00
CA THR A 82 -12.03 -4.30 0.72
C THR A 82 -12.23 -2.80 0.82
N ALA A 83 -11.65 -2.17 1.84
CA ALA A 83 -11.68 -0.72 1.92
C ALA A 83 -10.81 -0.05 0.84
N VAL A 84 -11.10 1.22 0.59
CA VAL A 84 -10.33 2.10 -0.30
C VAL A 84 -9.58 3.11 0.56
N TRP A 85 -8.27 3.16 0.44
CA TRP A 85 -7.41 4.03 1.23
C TRP A 85 -7.14 5.36 0.51
N MET A 86 -7.43 6.46 1.20
CA MET A 86 -6.97 7.79 0.81
C MET A 86 -5.75 8.13 1.66
N ASP A 87 -4.55 7.67 1.25
CA ASP A 87 -3.33 7.78 2.05
C ASP A 87 -2.52 9.07 1.78
N ARG A 88 -3.04 9.95 0.93
CA ARG A 88 -2.45 11.25 0.57
C ARG A 88 -3.40 12.05 -0.32
N ILE A 89 -3.13 13.34 -0.47
CA ILE A 89 -3.96 14.26 -1.27
C ILE A 89 -4.15 13.76 -2.71
N SER A 90 -3.08 13.27 -3.34
CA SER A 90 -3.16 12.81 -4.73
C SER A 90 -4.03 11.56 -4.93
N ALA A 91 -4.25 10.76 -3.89
CA ALA A 91 -5.12 9.59 -3.95
C ALA A 91 -6.59 9.95 -4.19
N ILE A 92 -7.03 11.16 -3.83
CA ILE A 92 -8.40 11.63 -4.05
C ILE A 92 -8.75 11.65 -5.55
N ALA A 93 -7.85 12.17 -6.38
CA ALA A 93 -8.02 12.21 -7.83
C ALA A 93 -7.61 10.90 -8.52
N GLY A 94 -6.82 10.08 -7.86
CA GLY A 94 -6.09 8.93 -8.39
C GLY A 94 -4.66 9.29 -8.80
N ASN A 95 -3.77 8.33 -8.66
CA ASN A 95 -2.34 8.48 -8.94
C ASN A 95 -1.77 7.18 -9.53
N ALA A 96 -0.44 7.04 -9.57
CA ALA A 96 0.22 5.86 -10.10
C ALA A 96 -0.07 4.56 -9.31
N ASP A 97 -0.47 4.68 -8.02
CA ASP A 97 -0.74 3.53 -7.16
C ASP A 97 -2.20 3.06 -7.23
N GLY A 98 -3.13 3.90 -7.71
CA GLY A 98 -4.53 3.50 -7.81
C GLY A 98 -5.50 4.55 -8.35
N ASN A 99 -6.74 4.09 -8.51
CA ASN A 99 -7.84 4.93 -8.96
C ASN A 99 -8.32 5.90 -7.85
N GLY A 100 -8.83 7.06 -8.23
CA GLY A 100 -9.31 8.07 -7.29
C GLY A 100 -10.65 7.74 -6.65
N LEU A 101 -11.00 8.50 -5.61
CA LEU A 101 -12.25 8.32 -4.84
C LEU A 101 -13.49 8.36 -5.74
N LYS A 102 -13.56 9.30 -6.67
CA LYS A 102 -14.68 9.39 -7.62
C LYS A 102 -14.88 8.11 -8.43
N PHE A 103 -13.80 7.49 -8.91
CA PHE A 103 -13.88 6.22 -9.64
C PHE A 103 -14.52 5.13 -8.76
N HIS A 104 -14.12 5.01 -7.51
CA HIS A 104 -14.64 4.00 -6.61
C HIS A 104 -16.11 4.26 -6.24
N LEU A 105 -16.49 5.51 -5.99
CA LEU A 105 -17.88 5.89 -5.74
C LEU A 105 -18.79 5.61 -6.95
N ASP A 106 -18.32 5.92 -8.16
CA ASP A 106 -19.04 5.62 -9.41
C ASP A 106 -19.27 4.10 -9.57
N ASN A 107 -18.26 3.29 -9.26
CA ASN A 107 -18.38 1.84 -9.27
C ASN A 107 -19.28 1.30 -8.16
N ALA A 108 -19.31 1.93 -6.98
CA ALA A 108 -20.22 1.56 -5.91
C ALA A 108 -21.68 1.80 -6.32
N VAL A 109 -21.99 2.95 -6.97
CA VAL A 109 -23.30 3.20 -7.57
C VAL A 109 -23.65 2.12 -8.59
N ALA A 110 -22.70 1.75 -9.46
CA ALA A 110 -22.93 0.74 -10.49
C ALA A 110 -23.14 -0.67 -9.91
N GLN A 111 -22.58 -1.00 -8.78
CA GLN A 111 -22.75 -2.30 -8.07
C GLN A 111 -24.03 -2.34 -7.22
N LYS A 112 -24.62 -1.18 -6.90
CA LYS A 112 -25.85 -1.10 -6.07
C LYS A 112 -27.02 -1.81 -6.75
N LYS A 113 -27.64 -2.73 -6.03
CA LYS A 113 -28.86 -3.40 -6.50
C LYS A 113 -30.10 -2.58 -6.09
N ALA A 114 -31.12 -2.59 -6.92
CA ALA A 114 -32.38 -1.91 -6.61
C ALA A 114 -32.97 -2.45 -5.29
N GLY A 115 -33.32 -1.55 -4.38
CA GLY A 115 -33.91 -1.89 -3.09
C GLY A 115 -32.96 -2.49 -2.04
N THR A 116 -31.65 -2.59 -2.34
CA THR A 116 -30.65 -3.07 -1.38
C THR A 116 -29.59 -1.98 -1.17
N PRO A 117 -29.33 -1.55 0.08
CA PRO A 117 -28.24 -0.64 0.38
C PRO A 117 -26.89 -1.24 -0.03
N ILE A 118 -25.93 -0.36 -0.30
CA ILE A 118 -24.53 -0.76 -0.50
C ILE A 118 -23.63 0.03 0.45
N VAL A 119 -22.71 -0.65 1.13
CA VAL A 119 -21.68 -0.02 1.96
C VAL A 119 -20.38 0.09 1.20
N PHE A 120 -19.80 1.29 1.24
CA PHE A 120 -18.49 1.63 0.73
C PHE A 120 -17.56 1.89 1.92
N ASN A 121 -16.56 1.04 2.12
CA ASN A 121 -15.56 1.20 3.18
C ASN A 121 -14.45 2.15 2.68
N LEU A 122 -14.27 3.27 3.38
CA LEU A 122 -13.30 4.32 3.05
C LEU A 122 -12.33 4.51 4.22
N VAL A 123 -11.03 4.61 3.95
CA VAL A 123 -10.04 4.94 4.97
C VAL A 123 -9.51 6.35 4.72
N ILE A 124 -9.66 7.20 5.72
CA ILE A 124 -9.12 8.56 5.80
C ILE A 124 -7.78 8.47 6.51
N TYR A 125 -6.66 8.81 5.83
CA TYR A 125 -5.33 8.52 6.36
C TYR A 125 -4.26 9.48 5.82
N ASP A 126 -4.29 10.75 6.25
CA ASP A 126 -3.24 11.73 5.85
C ASP A 126 -3.02 12.84 6.88
N LEU A 127 -3.19 12.56 8.19
CA LEU A 127 -2.91 13.53 9.25
C LEU A 127 -1.50 14.12 9.18
N PRO A 128 -1.33 15.40 9.54
CA PRO A 128 -0.01 15.99 9.68
C PRO A 128 0.86 15.25 10.69
N GLY A 129 2.03 14.77 10.24
CA GLY A 129 2.91 13.93 11.03
C GLY A 129 2.38 12.52 11.25
N ARG A 130 1.56 12.02 10.30
CA ARG A 130 1.01 10.67 10.31
C ARG A 130 2.06 9.64 10.68
N ASP A 131 1.65 8.66 11.51
CA ASP A 131 2.50 7.62 12.06
C ASP A 131 3.78 8.17 12.70
N CYS A 132 3.57 9.01 13.68
CA CYS A 132 4.65 9.67 14.39
C CYS A 132 5.71 8.71 14.97
N PHE A 133 5.38 7.41 15.08
CA PHE A 133 6.23 6.37 15.64
C PHE A 133 6.65 5.31 14.60
N ALA A 134 5.79 4.91 13.67
CA ALA A 134 6.05 3.94 12.63
C ALA A 134 6.47 4.64 11.32
N LEU A 135 7.74 4.51 10.94
CA LEU A 135 8.30 5.26 9.81
C LEU A 135 7.80 4.78 8.44
N ALA A 136 7.46 3.49 8.33
CA ALA A 136 7.10 2.85 7.06
C ALA A 136 5.86 3.46 6.40
N SER A 137 4.95 3.99 7.19
CA SER A 137 3.67 4.57 6.80
C SER A 137 3.58 6.09 7.00
N ASN A 138 4.72 6.77 7.20
CA ASN A 138 4.73 8.24 7.27
C ASN A 138 3.99 8.88 6.09
N GLY A 139 3.33 10.02 6.36
CA GLY A 139 2.58 10.80 5.38
C GLY A 139 3.37 11.95 4.78
N GLU A 140 2.75 12.61 3.81
CA GLU A 140 3.32 13.77 3.11
C GLU A 140 3.18 15.10 3.87
N LEU A 141 2.24 15.17 4.83
CA LEU A 141 1.95 16.40 5.55
C LEU A 141 2.81 16.54 6.81
N PRO A 142 3.59 17.63 6.96
CA PRO A 142 4.37 17.84 8.17
C PRO A 142 3.49 18.18 9.37
N ALA A 143 3.92 17.81 10.59
CA ALA A 143 3.26 18.18 11.86
C ALA A 143 3.46 19.66 12.17
N THR A 144 2.75 20.53 11.44
CA THR A 144 2.79 22.00 11.53
C THR A 144 1.40 22.59 11.24
N ASP A 145 1.19 23.87 11.60
CA ASP A 145 -0.06 24.57 11.27
C ASP A 145 -0.33 24.61 9.76
N ALA A 146 0.71 24.74 8.94
CA ALA A 146 0.60 24.70 7.48
C ALA A 146 0.18 23.29 7.00
N GLY A 147 0.72 22.22 7.59
CA GLY A 147 0.30 20.85 7.30
C GLY A 147 -1.17 20.62 7.68
N LEU A 148 -1.60 21.12 8.84
CA LEU A 148 -3.00 21.04 9.26
C LEU A 148 -3.94 21.84 8.34
N ALA A 149 -3.52 23.01 7.89
CA ALA A 149 -4.30 23.79 6.92
C ALA A 149 -4.50 23.01 5.61
N ARG A 150 -3.43 22.39 5.07
CA ARG A 150 -3.52 21.53 3.88
C ARG A 150 -4.39 20.31 4.11
N TYR A 151 -4.25 19.62 5.25
CA TYR A 151 -5.13 18.50 5.63
C TYR A 151 -6.61 18.90 5.56
N LYS A 152 -6.96 20.07 6.11
CA LYS A 152 -8.34 20.57 6.08
C LYS A 152 -8.82 20.91 4.67
N THR A 153 -8.05 21.72 3.92
CA THR A 153 -8.51 22.34 2.67
C THR A 153 -8.20 21.54 1.41
N GLU A 154 -7.11 20.77 1.40
CA GLU A 154 -6.67 20.00 0.23
C GLU A 154 -7.02 18.51 0.34
N TYR A 155 -7.34 18.02 1.56
CA TYR A 155 -7.62 16.60 1.78
C TYR A 155 -9.05 16.37 2.28
N ILE A 156 -9.46 16.81 3.48
CA ILE A 156 -10.79 16.54 4.04
C ILE A 156 -11.90 17.25 3.25
N ASP A 157 -11.77 18.55 2.96
CA ASP A 157 -12.81 19.29 2.27
C ASP A 157 -13.12 18.74 0.85
N PRO A 158 -12.14 18.37 0.01
CA PRO A 158 -12.41 17.70 -1.27
C PRO A 158 -13.07 16.33 -1.13
N ILE A 159 -12.67 15.51 -0.15
CA ILE A 159 -13.32 14.21 0.14
C ILE A 159 -14.77 14.44 0.54
N ALA A 160 -15.02 15.33 1.51
CA ALA A 160 -16.37 15.66 1.97
C ALA A 160 -17.25 16.20 0.83
N ALA A 161 -16.71 17.06 -0.04
CA ALA A 161 -17.42 17.56 -1.20
C ALA A 161 -17.84 16.46 -2.19
N LEU A 162 -16.97 15.47 -2.42
CA LEU A 162 -17.30 14.31 -3.25
C LEU A 162 -18.37 13.46 -2.60
N LEU A 163 -18.28 13.16 -1.30
CA LEU A 163 -19.23 12.32 -0.59
C LEU A 163 -20.61 12.99 -0.47
N ALA A 164 -20.65 14.32 -0.42
CA ALA A 164 -21.89 15.11 -0.36
C ALA A 164 -22.58 15.27 -1.73
N ASP A 165 -21.96 14.84 -2.83
CA ASP A 165 -22.58 14.91 -4.16
C ASP A 165 -23.90 14.09 -4.17
N PRO A 166 -25.04 14.68 -4.60
CA PRO A 166 -26.33 14.00 -4.69
C PRO A 166 -26.30 12.64 -5.42
N LYS A 167 -25.35 12.45 -6.32
CA LYS A 167 -25.14 11.18 -7.02
C LYS A 167 -24.85 10.01 -6.07
N TYR A 168 -24.22 10.28 -4.92
CA TYR A 168 -23.73 9.26 -4.00
C TYR A 168 -24.55 9.13 -2.72
N GLN A 169 -25.64 9.88 -2.57
CA GLN A 169 -26.50 9.88 -1.38
C GLN A 169 -27.12 8.50 -1.04
N ASP A 170 -27.21 7.62 -2.03
CA ASP A 170 -27.74 6.27 -1.86
C ASP A 170 -26.68 5.23 -1.48
N ILE A 171 -25.44 5.64 -1.25
CA ILE A 171 -24.34 4.77 -0.81
C ILE A 171 -24.11 5.05 0.67
N ARG A 172 -24.11 4.03 1.52
CA ARG A 172 -23.62 4.14 2.90
C ARG A 172 -22.09 4.13 2.88
N VAL A 173 -21.45 5.14 3.44
CA VAL A 173 -19.99 5.25 3.49
C VAL A 173 -19.53 4.99 4.92
N ALA A 174 -18.91 3.83 5.18
CA ALA A 174 -18.26 3.54 6.45
C ALA A 174 -16.81 4.08 6.37
N ALA A 175 -16.58 5.21 7.03
CA ALA A 175 -15.30 5.91 7.02
C ALA A 175 -14.46 5.52 8.24
N VAL A 176 -13.33 4.86 8.04
CA VAL A 176 -12.31 4.60 9.07
C VAL A 176 -11.45 5.86 9.19
N ILE A 177 -11.46 6.47 10.37
CA ILE A 177 -10.86 7.78 10.62
C ILE A 177 -9.47 7.61 11.22
N GLU A 178 -8.47 7.94 10.43
CA GLU A 178 -7.07 8.15 10.78
C GLU A 178 -6.47 7.02 11.62
N PRO A 179 -6.29 5.83 11.02
CA PRO A 179 -5.61 4.72 11.66
C PRO A 179 -4.32 5.12 12.39
N ASP A 180 -4.03 4.46 13.51
CA ASP A 180 -2.85 4.60 14.35
C ASP A 180 -2.64 5.99 15.00
N SER A 181 -3.49 6.98 14.72
CA SER A 181 -3.29 8.37 15.16
C SER A 181 -3.48 8.56 16.68
N LEU A 182 -4.71 8.47 17.16
CA LEU A 182 -5.03 8.64 18.58
C LEU A 182 -4.39 7.56 19.47
N PRO A 183 -4.33 6.27 19.07
CA PRO A 183 -3.62 5.24 19.81
C PRO A 183 -2.16 5.56 20.10
N ASN A 184 -1.44 6.18 19.14
CA ASN A 184 -0.06 6.62 19.35
C ASN A 184 0.07 7.65 20.48
N LEU A 185 -0.94 8.44 20.75
CA LEU A 185 -0.93 9.42 21.84
C LEU A 185 -1.05 8.77 23.23
N ILE A 186 -1.42 7.49 23.31
CA ILE A 186 -1.46 6.73 24.57
C ILE A 186 -0.10 6.14 24.89
N THR A 187 0.52 5.44 23.94
CA THR A 187 1.72 4.64 24.22
C THR A 187 3.02 5.30 23.78
N ASN A 188 2.98 6.21 22.81
CA ASN A 188 4.16 6.79 22.19
C ASN A 188 4.30 8.30 22.41
N ILE A 189 3.52 8.89 23.32
CA ILE A 189 3.55 10.33 23.59
C ILE A 189 4.90 10.81 24.18
N SER A 190 5.73 9.93 24.68
CA SER A 190 7.10 10.25 25.12
C SER A 190 8.06 10.51 23.95
N GLU A 191 7.74 10.05 22.74
CA GLU A 191 8.55 10.26 21.55
C GLU A 191 8.40 11.71 21.04
N PRO A 192 9.49 12.40 20.73
CA PRO A 192 9.44 13.82 20.29
C PRO A 192 8.56 14.06 19.07
N THR A 193 8.55 13.12 18.11
CA THR A 193 7.71 13.16 16.90
C THR A 193 6.23 13.07 17.23
N CYS A 194 5.85 12.20 18.19
CA CYS A 194 4.46 12.06 18.62
C CYS A 194 4.01 13.23 19.49
N GLN A 195 4.90 13.80 20.32
CA GLN A 195 4.62 15.06 21.05
C GLN A 195 4.32 16.20 20.08
N GLN A 196 5.12 16.32 19.00
CA GLN A 196 4.90 17.34 17.98
C GLN A 196 3.59 17.12 17.22
N SER A 197 3.22 15.87 16.92
CA SER A 197 2.01 15.52 16.16
C SER A 197 0.73 15.60 16.98
N ALA A 198 0.80 15.47 18.31
CA ALA A 198 -0.35 15.35 19.19
C ALA A 198 -1.43 16.44 19.04
N PRO A 199 -1.12 17.75 18.96
CA PRO A 199 -2.15 18.77 18.76
C PRO A 199 -2.81 18.64 17.38
N TYR A 200 -2.04 18.27 16.36
CA TYR A 200 -2.52 18.14 14.99
C TYR A 200 -3.41 16.89 14.82
N TYR A 201 -3.10 15.80 15.53
CA TYR A 201 -3.95 14.60 15.56
C TYR A 201 -5.32 14.91 16.16
N ARG A 202 -5.36 15.54 17.33
CA ARG A 202 -6.63 15.90 17.98
C ARG A 202 -7.48 16.83 17.12
N GLU A 203 -6.86 17.89 16.59
CA GLU A 203 -7.58 18.87 15.78
C GLU A 203 -7.96 18.35 14.39
N GLY A 204 -7.09 17.53 13.77
CA GLY A 204 -7.37 16.93 12.47
C GLY A 204 -8.49 15.89 12.54
N VAL A 205 -8.45 14.98 13.52
CA VAL A 205 -9.53 14.00 13.76
C VAL A 205 -10.85 14.72 14.06
N LYS A 206 -10.83 15.73 14.97
CA LYS A 206 -12.00 16.55 15.22
C LYS A 206 -12.57 17.16 13.92
N TYR A 207 -11.73 17.75 13.09
CA TYR A 207 -12.15 18.38 11.84
C TYR A 207 -12.76 17.36 10.87
N ALA A 208 -12.14 16.19 10.70
CA ALA A 208 -12.67 15.11 9.86
C ALA A 208 -14.05 14.66 10.36
N LEU A 209 -14.18 14.40 11.66
CA LEU A 209 -15.47 14.03 12.29
C LEU A 209 -16.56 15.09 12.05
N ASP A 210 -16.28 16.38 12.30
CA ASP A 210 -17.24 17.46 12.09
C ASP A 210 -17.70 17.58 10.63
N LYS A 211 -16.77 17.40 9.68
CA LYS A 211 -17.08 17.53 8.25
C LYS A 211 -17.84 16.32 7.70
N LEU A 212 -17.42 15.13 8.07
CA LEU A 212 -17.99 13.89 7.55
C LEU A 212 -19.33 13.57 8.19
N HIS A 213 -19.51 13.82 9.50
CA HIS A 213 -20.80 13.68 10.18
C HIS A 213 -21.90 14.57 9.60
N ALA A 214 -21.55 15.71 9.03
CA ALA A 214 -22.51 16.59 8.36
C ALA A 214 -23.13 15.97 7.08
N ILE A 215 -22.65 14.83 6.61
CA ILE A 215 -23.11 14.13 5.41
C ILE A 215 -23.92 12.92 5.84
N PRO A 216 -25.26 12.89 5.62
CA PRO A 216 -26.17 11.94 6.26
C PRO A 216 -25.91 10.45 6.01
N ASN A 217 -25.25 10.11 4.90
CA ASN A 217 -24.93 8.74 4.50
C ASN A 217 -23.50 8.32 4.84
N VAL A 218 -22.75 9.13 5.61
CA VAL A 218 -21.42 8.81 6.11
C VAL A 218 -21.47 8.40 7.56
N TYR A 219 -20.77 7.34 7.90
CA TYR A 219 -20.66 6.73 9.22
C TYR A 219 -19.20 6.74 9.64
N ASN A 220 -18.88 7.38 10.74
CA ASN A 220 -17.51 7.59 11.22
C ASN A 220 -17.09 6.52 12.22
N TYR A 221 -16.11 5.69 11.88
CA TYR A 221 -15.48 4.71 12.73
C TYR A 221 -14.07 5.14 13.08
N ILE A 222 -13.79 5.43 14.36
CA ILE A 222 -12.45 5.77 14.82
C ILE A 222 -11.61 4.49 14.96
N ASP A 223 -10.35 4.56 14.51
CA ASP A 223 -9.40 3.48 14.76
C ASP A 223 -9.04 3.39 16.25
N ALA A 224 -9.17 2.19 16.79
CA ALA A 224 -8.89 1.85 18.19
C ALA A 224 -7.77 0.80 18.34
N ALA A 225 -6.82 0.79 17.42
CA ALA A 225 -5.69 -0.12 17.40
C ALA A 225 -6.10 -1.61 17.51
N HIS A 226 -5.43 -2.40 18.32
CA HIS A 226 -5.70 -3.82 18.49
C HIS A 226 -5.33 -4.29 19.91
N SER A 227 -5.76 -5.49 20.30
CA SER A 227 -5.54 -6.05 21.64
C SER A 227 -4.07 -6.09 22.04
N GLY A 228 -3.17 -6.40 21.09
CA GLY A 228 -1.71 -6.43 21.33
C GLY A 228 -1.05 -5.05 21.45
N TRP A 229 -1.83 -3.96 21.39
CA TRP A 229 -1.35 -2.59 21.59
C TRP A 229 -2.08 -1.88 22.73
N LEU A 230 -3.40 -1.84 22.72
CA LEU A 230 -4.17 -1.12 23.72
C LEU A 230 -4.87 -2.02 24.78
N GLY A 231 -4.78 -3.34 24.67
CA GLY A 231 -5.51 -4.26 25.55
C GLY A 231 -5.03 -4.32 27.01
N TRP A 232 -3.88 -3.71 27.36
CA TRP A 232 -3.49 -3.59 28.76
C TRP A 232 -4.36 -2.58 29.51
N ASP A 233 -4.78 -2.88 30.73
CA ASP A 233 -5.57 -1.98 31.59
C ASP A 233 -4.96 -0.56 31.68
N SER A 234 -3.61 -0.48 31.68
CA SER A 234 -2.87 0.79 31.67
C SER A 234 -3.06 1.62 30.42
N ASN A 235 -3.46 1.03 29.32
CA ASN A 235 -3.65 1.66 28.03
C ASN A 235 -5.14 1.83 27.68
N ALA A 236 -5.95 0.82 27.94
CA ALA A 236 -7.36 0.73 27.56
C ALA A 236 -8.22 1.87 28.15
N GLY A 237 -8.11 2.09 29.47
CA GLY A 237 -8.83 3.20 30.14
C GLY A 237 -8.43 4.58 29.59
N PRO A 238 -7.13 4.93 29.56
CA PRO A 238 -6.66 6.17 28.93
C PRO A 238 -7.08 6.32 27.47
N ALA A 239 -7.14 5.24 26.68
CA ALA A 239 -7.58 5.28 25.29
C ALA A 239 -9.07 5.65 25.18
N ALA A 240 -9.96 4.96 25.91
CA ALA A 240 -11.37 5.25 25.94
C ALA A 240 -11.63 6.70 26.36
N LYS A 241 -10.90 7.19 27.38
CA LYS A 241 -10.96 8.59 27.80
C LYS A 241 -10.51 9.55 26.71
N LEU A 242 -9.42 9.28 26.02
CA LEU A 242 -8.93 10.13 24.91
C LEU A 242 -9.96 10.22 23.77
N PHE A 243 -10.56 9.09 23.38
CA PHE A 243 -11.59 9.06 22.35
C PHE A 243 -12.82 9.89 22.78
N ALA A 244 -13.26 9.76 24.03
CA ALA A 244 -14.34 10.55 24.58
C ALA A 244 -14.00 12.04 24.64
N ASP A 245 -12.79 12.40 25.04
CA ASP A 245 -12.34 13.79 25.09
C ASP A 245 -12.32 14.42 23.69
N VAL A 246 -11.90 13.69 22.66
CA VAL A 246 -11.97 14.16 21.26
C VAL A 246 -13.41 14.31 20.82
N ALA A 247 -14.27 13.30 21.04
CA ALA A 247 -15.69 13.37 20.70
C ALA A 247 -16.38 14.60 21.32
N LYS A 248 -16.16 14.89 22.59
CA LYS A 248 -16.72 16.04 23.30
C LYS A 248 -16.34 17.39 22.70
N THR A 249 -15.25 17.47 21.90
CA THR A 249 -14.81 18.71 21.23
C THR A 249 -15.48 18.92 19.87
N THR A 250 -16.10 17.90 19.28
CA THR A 250 -16.79 18.00 17.99
C THR A 250 -18.13 18.72 18.13
N GLN A 251 -18.69 19.19 17.02
CA GLN A 251 -19.98 19.91 17.01
C GLN A 251 -21.15 19.02 17.47
N ALA A 252 -21.13 17.74 17.08
CA ALA A 252 -22.17 16.77 17.43
C ALA A 252 -21.87 15.97 18.72
N GLY A 253 -20.73 16.22 19.37
CA GLY A 253 -20.33 15.45 20.54
C GLY A 253 -20.17 13.96 20.22
N PHE A 254 -20.65 13.10 21.09
CA PHE A 254 -20.59 11.65 20.88
C PHE A 254 -21.30 11.18 19.60
N ALA A 255 -22.32 11.90 19.13
CA ALA A 255 -23.03 11.55 17.90
C ALA A 255 -22.19 11.74 16.62
N SER A 256 -21.02 12.37 16.71
CA SER A 256 -20.09 12.47 15.57
C SER A 256 -19.37 11.16 15.23
N ILE A 257 -19.51 10.15 16.10
CA ILE A 257 -18.83 8.86 16.00
C ILE A 257 -19.88 7.76 16.03
N ASP A 258 -19.97 6.99 14.95
CA ASP A 258 -20.94 5.88 14.81
C ASP A 258 -20.37 4.58 15.39
N GLY A 259 -19.04 4.45 15.44
CA GLY A 259 -18.41 3.28 16.00
C GLY A 259 -16.88 3.35 16.08
N PHE A 260 -16.30 2.21 16.41
CA PHE A 260 -14.84 2.03 16.44
C PHE A 260 -14.44 0.83 15.63
N VAL A 261 -13.25 0.92 15.01
CA VAL A 261 -12.67 -0.20 14.28
C VAL A 261 -11.39 -0.66 14.98
N THR A 262 -11.21 -1.98 15.11
CA THR A 262 -10.01 -2.58 15.69
C THR A 262 -9.24 -3.43 14.69
N ASN A 263 -7.99 -3.72 15.00
CA ASN A 263 -7.08 -4.53 14.18
C ASN A 263 -6.80 -3.94 12.80
N THR A 264 -7.08 -2.65 12.57
CA THR A 264 -6.82 -1.97 11.30
C THR A 264 -5.38 -2.20 10.85
N ALA A 265 -5.24 -2.80 9.67
CA ALA A 265 -3.94 -3.13 9.09
C ALA A 265 -3.03 -3.98 10.00
N ASN A 266 -3.57 -4.76 10.93
CA ASN A 266 -2.82 -5.61 11.84
C ASN A 266 -3.21 -7.10 11.67
N SER A 267 -2.63 -7.97 12.49
CA SER A 267 -2.78 -9.43 12.38
C SER A 267 -3.06 -10.11 13.72
N THR A 268 -3.56 -9.35 14.71
CA THR A 268 -3.97 -9.94 15.99
C THR A 268 -5.16 -10.88 15.75
N PRO A 269 -5.17 -12.09 16.31
CA PRO A 269 -6.22 -13.08 16.07
C PRO A 269 -7.61 -12.55 16.38
N LEU A 270 -8.61 -13.03 15.64
CA LEU A 270 -10.01 -12.77 15.97
C LEU A 270 -10.35 -13.38 17.33
N GLU A 271 -9.99 -14.65 17.52
CA GLU A 271 -10.14 -15.42 18.77
C GLU A 271 -8.90 -16.29 19.01
N GLU A 272 -8.53 -16.46 20.28
CA GLU A 272 -7.58 -17.46 20.75
C GLU A 272 -8.32 -18.67 21.36
N PRO A 273 -8.77 -19.63 20.56
CA PRO A 273 -9.76 -20.63 20.96
C PRO A 273 -9.29 -21.60 22.07
N PHE A 274 -7.99 -21.64 22.33
CA PHE A 274 -7.40 -22.50 23.35
C PHE A 274 -6.90 -21.74 24.60
N LEU A 275 -7.03 -20.40 24.59
CA LEU A 275 -6.57 -19.49 25.66
C LEU A 275 -7.72 -18.56 26.07
N THR A 276 -8.85 -19.12 26.47
CA THR A 276 -10.11 -18.39 26.75
C THR A 276 -10.19 -17.82 28.16
N ASP A 277 -9.21 -18.04 29.03
CA ASP A 277 -9.16 -17.52 30.40
C ASP A 277 -7.76 -16.99 30.72
N SER A 278 -7.63 -15.67 30.70
CA SER A 278 -6.37 -14.97 30.96
C SER A 278 -5.86 -15.14 32.40
N THR A 279 -6.73 -15.52 33.33
CA THR A 279 -6.42 -15.70 34.76
C THR A 279 -6.10 -17.16 35.12
N LYS A 280 -6.31 -18.10 34.19
CA LYS A 280 -6.01 -19.51 34.39
C LYS A 280 -4.59 -19.73 34.88
N GLN A 281 -4.45 -20.54 35.92
CA GLN A 281 -3.14 -20.90 36.49
C GLN A 281 -2.50 -22.06 35.70
N VAL A 282 -1.23 -21.88 35.31
CA VAL A 282 -0.39 -22.91 34.73
C VAL A 282 0.98 -22.84 35.40
N GLY A 283 1.34 -23.91 36.09
CA GLY A 283 2.53 -23.91 36.96
C GLY A 283 2.40 -22.86 38.07
N SER A 284 3.32 -21.90 38.11
CA SER A 284 3.35 -20.83 39.10
C SER A 284 2.74 -19.50 38.66
N GLY A 285 2.20 -19.39 37.42
CA GLY A 285 1.74 -18.12 36.87
C GLY A 285 0.39 -18.20 36.20
N GLN A 286 -0.26 -17.03 36.05
CA GLN A 286 -1.45 -16.87 35.22
C GLN A 286 -1.09 -16.84 33.72
N VAL A 287 -1.95 -17.34 32.85
CA VAL A 287 -1.71 -17.36 31.39
C VAL A 287 -1.34 -15.98 30.85
N ARG A 288 -2.01 -14.91 31.31
CA ARG A 288 -1.67 -13.53 30.92
C ARG A 288 -0.27 -13.07 31.38
N SER A 289 0.34 -13.73 32.40
CA SER A 289 1.69 -13.40 32.85
C SER A 289 2.79 -14.08 32.04
N ALA A 290 2.43 -14.92 31.05
CA ALA A 290 3.41 -15.50 30.13
C ALA A 290 4.15 -14.41 29.34
N LYS A 291 5.40 -14.72 28.97
CA LYS A 291 6.28 -13.81 28.22
C LYS A 291 5.63 -13.24 26.96
N TYR A 292 4.74 -13.99 26.30
CA TYR A 292 4.06 -13.53 25.09
C TYR A 292 2.98 -12.49 25.35
N TYR A 293 2.24 -12.60 26.47
CA TYR A 293 1.13 -11.71 26.82
C TYR A 293 1.50 -10.55 27.72
N GLU A 294 2.58 -10.67 28.51
CA GLU A 294 3.12 -9.58 29.33
C GLU A 294 2.07 -8.89 30.22
N TRP A 295 1.20 -9.69 30.86
CA TRP A 295 0.07 -9.24 31.70
C TRP A 295 -1.09 -8.59 30.95
N ASN A 296 -1.12 -8.63 29.61
CA ASN A 296 -2.29 -8.21 28.84
C ASN A 296 -3.46 -9.17 29.09
N PRO A 297 -4.64 -8.69 29.54
CA PRO A 297 -5.82 -9.54 29.73
C PRO A 297 -6.54 -9.88 28.42
N ASP A 298 -6.43 -9.04 27.39
CA ASP A 298 -7.12 -9.19 26.11
C ASP A 298 -6.24 -9.96 25.13
N PHE A 299 -6.54 -11.23 24.94
CA PHE A 299 -5.70 -12.11 24.12
C PHE A 299 -5.93 -11.94 22.63
N ASP A 300 -7.11 -11.51 22.25
CA ASP A 300 -7.59 -11.42 20.87
C ASP A 300 -8.51 -10.20 20.65
N GLU A 301 -9.04 -10.08 19.44
CA GLU A 301 -9.83 -8.90 19.08
C GLU A 301 -11.26 -8.94 19.63
N ILE A 302 -11.81 -10.13 19.89
CA ILE A 302 -13.13 -10.27 20.52
C ILE A 302 -13.07 -9.81 21.98
N ASP A 303 -12.03 -10.20 22.71
CA ASP A 303 -11.79 -9.75 24.08
C ASP A 303 -11.63 -8.22 24.11
N TRP A 304 -10.78 -7.68 23.21
CA TRP A 304 -10.51 -6.25 23.14
C TRP A 304 -11.73 -5.42 22.78
N THR A 305 -12.48 -5.80 21.75
CA THR A 305 -13.70 -5.04 21.38
C THR A 305 -14.74 -5.03 22.48
N ALA A 306 -14.95 -6.15 23.17
CA ALA A 306 -15.85 -6.24 24.29
C ALA A 306 -15.37 -5.40 25.50
N HIS A 307 -14.07 -5.38 25.77
CA HIS A 307 -13.47 -4.57 26.83
C HIS A 307 -13.58 -3.07 26.49
N LEU A 308 -13.15 -2.68 25.31
CA LEU A 308 -13.18 -1.29 24.85
C LEU A 308 -14.61 -0.73 24.83
N HIS A 309 -15.59 -1.49 24.31
CA HIS A 309 -16.98 -1.06 24.29
C HIS A 309 -17.49 -0.69 25.70
N ARG A 310 -17.23 -1.54 26.71
CA ARG A 310 -17.61 -1.25 28.11
C ARG A 310 -16.98 0.04 28.63
N LEU A 311 -15.70 0.28 28.31
CA LEU A 311 -14.99 1.50 28.71
C LEU A 311 -15.55 2.74 28.02
N LEU A 312 -15.85 2.66 26.73
CA LEU A 312 -16.44 3.76 25.96
C LEU A 312 -17.83 4.15 26.49
N VAL A 313 -18.67 3.16 26.78
CA VAL A 313 -19.97 3.40 27.41
C VAL A 313 -19.82 4.06 28.79
N ALA A 314 -18.83 3.65 29.59
CA ALA A 314 -18.54 4.30 30.87
C ALA A 314 -18.05 5.75 30.71
N GLU A 315 -17.40 6.11 29.61
CA GLU A 315 -16.99 7.49 29.28
C GLU A 315 -18.15 8.35 28.71
N GLY A 316 -19.30 7.75 28.39
CA GLY A 316 -20.52 8.44 27.97
C GLY A 316 -20.98 8.19 26.54
N PHE A 317 -20.36 7.28 25.79
CA PHE A 317 -20.88 6.84 24.50
C PHE A 317 -22.19 6.05 24.67
N PRO A 318 -23.07 6.03 23.66
CA PRO A 318 -24.30 5.25 23.71
C PRO A 318 -23.98 3.74 23.76
N SER A 319 -24.83 2.97 24.45
CA SER A 319 -24.68 1.51 24.53
C SER A 319 -24.93 0.78 23.20
N SER A 320 -25.53 1.46 22.22
CA SER A 320 -25.70 0.96 20.85
C SER A 320 -24.48 1.22 19.93
N LEU A 321 -23.42 1.81 20.47
CA LEU A 321 -22.19 2.11 19.72
C LEU A 321 -21.66 0.85 19.02
N GLY A 322 -21.49 0.92 17.70
CA GLY A 322 -21.03 -0.20 16.87
C GLY A 322 -19.52 -0.44 16.94
N MET A 323 -19.12 -1.70 16.77
CA MET A 323 -17.71 -2.09 16.65
C MET A 323 -17.48 -2.83 15.33
N VAL A 324 -16.32 -2.61 14.73
CA VAL A 324 -15.90 -3.26 13.49
C VAL A 324 -14.51 -3.87 13.70
N ILE A 325 -14.28 -5.07 13.20
CA ILE A 325 -12.95 -5.72 13.26
C ILE A 325 -12.41 -5.90 11.84
N ASP A 326 -11.17 -5.46 11.62
CA ASP A 326 -10.41 -5.83 10.41
C ASP A 326 -9.95 -7.28 10.51
N THR A 327 -10.55 -8.14 9.69
CA THR A 327 -10.24 -9.57 9.65
C THR A 327 -9.39 -9.98 8.45
N SER A 328 -8.81 -9.02 7.75
CA SER A 328 -8.11 -9.26 6.49
C SER A 328 -6.90 -10.19 6.60
N ARG A 329 -6.18 -10.15 7.75
CA ARG A 329 -4.88 -10.84 7.91
C ARG A 329 -4.70 -11.55 9.25
N ASN A 330 -5.77 -11.87 9.96
CA ASN A 330 -5.77 -12.42 11.31
C ASN A 330 -6.17 -13.91 11.42
N GLY A 331 -6.18 -14.63 10.30
CA GLY A 331 -6.66 -16.02 10.24
C GLY A 331 -5.73 -17.04 10.91
N TRP A 332 -4.41 -16.87 10.81
CA TRP A 332 -3.40 -17.75 11.45
C TRP A 332 -3.69 -19.25 11.25
N GLY A 333 -3.98 -19.65 10.02
CA GLY A 333 -4.19 -21.04 9.64
C GLY A 333 -2.88 -21.76 9.28
N GLY A 334 -3.00 -22.77 8.43
CA GLY A 334 -1.87 -23.57 7.97
C GLY A 334 -1.35 -24.55 9.01
N PRO A 335 -0.21 -25.20 8.75
CA PRO A 335 0.28 -26.32 9.57
C PRO A 335 0.77 -25.92 10.96
N ALA A 336 1.05 -24.63 11.17
CA ALA A 336 1.50 -24.12 12.49
C ALA A 336 0.35 -23.84 13.46
N ARG A 337 -0.92 -23.84 12.98
CA ARG A 337 -2.09 -23.62 13.85
C ARG A 337 -2.29 -24.80 14.79
N PRO A 338 -2.36 -24.59 16.10
CA PRO A 338 -2.66 -25.66 17.05
C PRO A 338 -4.08 -26.19 16.83
N THR A 339 -4.29 -27.47 17.14
CA THR A 339 -5.59 -28.14 17.05
C THR A 339 -6.17 -28.47 18.40
N ALA A 340 -5.41 -28.25 19.48
CA ALA A 340 -5.82 -28.48 20.86
C ALA A 340 -5.02 -27.61 21.82
N VAL A 341 -5.55 -27.41 23.02
CA VAL A 341 -4.84 -26.77 24.12
C VAL A 341 -3.65 -27.64 24.57
N SER A 342 -2.53 -26.99 24.91
CA SER A 342 -1.33 -27.66 25.40
C SER A 342 -1.58 -28.33 26.78
N THR A 343 -0.88 -29.42 27.02
CA THR A 343 -0.84 -30.10 28.33
C THR A 343 0.41 -29.74 29.15
N SER A 344 1.24 -28.82 28.69
CA SER A 344 2.46 -28.39 29.38
C SER A 344 2.13 -27.78 30.75
N THR A 345 2.95 -28.06 31.72
CA THR A 345 2.90 -27.43 33.06
C THR A 345 3.83 -26.20 33.14
N THR A 346 4.61 -25.93 32.11
CA THR A 346 5.48 -24.76 32.02
C THR A 346 4.71 -23.66 31.28
N LEU A 347 4.52 -22.51 31.94
CA LEU A 347 3.65 -21.44 31.48
C LEU A 347 3.91 -20.97 30.04
N ASP A 348 5.14 -20.56 29.73
CA ASP A 348 5.46 -20.06 28.38
C ASP A 348 5.28 -21.15 27.31
N THR A 349 5.68 -22.39 27.59
CA THR A 349 5.46 -23.53 26.68
C THR A 349 3.97 -23.81 26.48
N TYR A 350 3.16 -23.75 27.57
CA TYR A 350 1.73 -23.88 27.48
C TYR A 350 1.12 -22.86 26.52
N VAL A 351 1.49 -21.57 26.68
CA VAL A 351 1.01 -20.48 25.84
C VAL A 351 1.49 -20.64 24.40
N ASP A 352 2.78 -20.87 24.16
CA ASP A 352 3.35 -20.98 22.81
C ASP A 352 2.77 -22.12 21.99
N GLN A 353 2.43 -23.23 22.65
CA GLN A 353 1.80 -24.38 22.01
C GLN A 353 0.29 -24.18 21.77
N SER A 354 -0.38 -23.41 22.64
CA SER A 354 -1.83 -23.20 22.57
C SER A 354 -2.22 -22.02 21.68
N ARG A 355 -1.45 -20.92 21.67
CA ARG A 355 -1.80 -19.71 20.90
C ARG A 355 -1.77 -19.93 19.40
N ILE A 356 -2.73 -19.35 18.68
CA ILE A 356 -2.74 -19.36 17.22
C ILE A 356 -1.88 -18.26 16.63
N ASP A 357 -1.74 -17.12 17.30
CA ASP A 357 -0.85 -16.04 16.89
C ASP A 357 0.62 -16.52 16.95
N LYS A 358 1.24 -16.70 15.81
CA LYS A 358 2.62 -17.21 15.70
C LYS A 358 3.66 -16.12 15.51
N ARG A 359 3.32 -14.84 15.71
CA ARG A 359 4.33 -13.78 15.76
C ARG A 359 5.35 -14.05 16.86
N ASN A 360 6.57 -13.60 16.64
CA ASN A 360 7.64 -13.71 17.66
C ASN A 360 7.33 -12.88 18.91
N HIS A 361 6.56 -11.80 18.73
CA HIS A 361 6.10 -10.90 19.78
C HIS A 361 4.81 -10.20 19.31
N ARG A 362 3.89 -9.90 20.24
CA ARG A 362 2.60 -9.25 19.91
C ARG A 362 2.76 -7.88 19.24
N GLY A 363 3.82 -7.16 19.54
CA GLY A 363 4.16 -5.88 18.93
C GLY A 363 4.80 -5.98 17.53
N ALA A 364 5.00 -7.17 16.97
CA ALA A 364 5.48 -7.35 15.60
C ALA A 364 4.33 -7.10 14.64
N TRP A 365 4.31 -5.93 14.00
CA TRP A 365 3.19 -5.48 13.18
C TRP A 365 3.44 -5.53 11.66
N CYS A 366 4.69 -5.30 11.22
CA CYS A 366 4.99 -5.10 9.81
C CYS A 366 5.06 -6.44 9.05
N ASN A 367 4.20 -6.63 8.07
CA ASN A 367 4.16 -7.78 7.16
C ASN A 367 4.43 -9.12 7.87
N PRO A 368 3.69 -9.49 8.94
CA PRO A 368 4.07 -10.62 9.79
C PRO A 368 4.10 -11.94 9.01
N LEU A 369 5.22 -12.64 9.15
CA LEU A 369 5.45 -13.94 8.54
C LEU A 369 4.47 -14.96 9.09
N GLY A 370 3.81 -15.71 8.22
CA GLY A 370 2.90 -16.79 8.61
C GLY A 370 1.47 -16.37 8.91
N ALA A 371 1.16 -15.09 8.88
CA ALA A 371 -0.22 -14.61 8.97
C ALA A 371 -1.10 -15.21 7.83
N GLY A 372 -2.40 -15.31 8.06
CA GLY A 372 -3.39 -15.82 7.10
C GLY A 372 -4.57 -14.88 6.94
N ILE A 373 -5.29 -14.98 5.83
CA ILE A 373 -6.59 -14.31 5.68
C ILE A 373 -7.54 -14.85 6.74
N GLY A 374 -8.22 -13.93 7.46
CA GLY A 374 -9.21 -14.25 8.48
C GLY A 374 -10.63 -14.43 7.94
N GLU A 375 -11.61 -14.19 8.81
CA GLU A 375 -13.02 -14.22 8.45
C GLU A 375 -13.31 -13.30 7.26
N ARG A 376 -14.21 -13.76 6.38
CA ARG A 376 -14.63 -12.95 5.23
C ARG A 376 -15.48 -11.78 5.72
N PRO A 377 -15.48 -10.63 5.02
CA PRO A 377 -16.34 -9.52 5.34
C PRO A 377 -17.80 -9.96 5.50
N LYS A 378 -18.39 -9.62 6.65
CA LYS A 378 -19.71 -10.10 7.03
C LYS A 378 -20.40 -9.08 7.95
N ALA A 379 -21.59 -8.67 7.56
CA ALA A 379 -22.43 -7.84 8.40
C ALA A 379 -22.98 -8.63 9.60
N THR A 380 -23.10 -7.98 10.74
CA THR A 380 -23.73 -8.49 11.97
C THR A 380 -23.29 -9.92 12.31
N PRO A 381 -21.98 -10.16 12.55
CA PRO A 381 -21.49 -11.50 12.86
C PRO A 381 -22.13 -12.01 14.16
N SER A 382 -22.66 -13.23 14.13
CA SER A 382 -23.34 -13.85 15.27
C SER A 382 -22.33 -14.51 16.22
N GLY A 383 -22.70 -14.59 17.51
CA GLY A 383 -21.88 -15.24 18.54
C GLY A 383 -21.11 -14.26 19.43
N TYR A 384 -21.06 -12.99 19.10
CA TYR A 384 -20.20 -11.97 19.71
C TYR A 384 -20.99 -10.82 20.35
N ALA A 385 -22.05 -11.15 21.08
CA ALA A 385 -22.97 -10.13 21.63
C ALA A 385 -22.29 -9.08 22.53
N ALA A 386 -21.27 -9.47 23.30
CA ALA A 386 -20.55 -8.55 24.18
C ALA A 386 -19.64 -7.55 23.43
N SER A 387 -19.29 -7.85 22.17
CA SER A 387 -18.42 -7.01 21.36
C SER A 387 -19.19 -6.01 20.49
N HIS A 388 -20.53 -6.05 20.50
CA HIS A 388 -21.38 -5.12 19.74
C HIS A 388 -20.98 -4.94 18.27
N LEU A 389 -20.67 -6.04 17.56
CA LEU A 389 -20.12 -6.01 16.22
C LEU A 389 -21.13 -5.64 15.15
N ASP A 390 -20.86 -4.56 14.44
CA ASP A 390 -21.54 -4.17 13.22
C ASP A 390 -21.13 -5.06 12.04
N ALA A 391 -19.83 -5.31 11.91
CA ALA A 391 -19.31 -6.12 10.82
C ALA A 391 -17.89 -6.68 11.08
N PHE A 392 -17.55 -7.73 10.39
CA PHE A 392 -16.18 -8.01 9.96
C PHE A 392 -15.92 -7.34 8.61
N VAL A 393 -14.79 -6.69 8.47
CA VAL A 393 -14.38 -6.00 7.23
C VAL A 393 -12.94 -6.33 6.89
N TRP A 394 -12.55 -6.09 5.66
CA TRP A 394 -11.15 -6.09 5.25
C TRP A 394 -10.73 -4.63 5.01
N VAL A 395 -10.31 -3.98 6.09
CA VAL A 395 -9.84 -2.59 6.04
C VAL A 395 -8.53 -2.54 5.28
N LYS A 396 -7.54 -3.36 5.67
CA LYS A 396 -6.33 -3.53 4.87
C LYS A 396 -6.60 -4.54 3.76
N PRO A 397 -6.52 -4.17 2.48
CA PRO A 397 -6.66 -5.15 1.40
C PRO A 397 -5.58 -6.23 1.51
N PRO A 398 -5.93 -7.53 1.60
CA PRO A 398 -4.93 -8.58 1.67
C PRO A 398 -3.98 -8.55 0.47
N GLY A 399 -2.67 -8.58 0.73
CA GLY A 399 -1.63 -8.48 -0.29
C GLY A 399 -1.04 -7.07 -0.46
N GLU A 400 -1.53 -6.06 0.25
CA GLU A 400 -0.88 -4.76 0.31
C GLU A 400 0.12 -4.71 1.47
N SER A 401 1.36 -4.28 1.17
CA SER A 401 2.46 -4.18 2.13
C SER A 401 2.17 -3.17 3.25
N ASP A 402 2.72 -3.42 4.45
CA ASP A 402 2.77 -2.46 5.56
C ASP A 402 3.98 -1.54 5.49
N GLY A 403 5.05 -1.97 4.80
CA GLY A 403 6.28 -1.21 4.66
C GLY A 403 7.40 -2.02 4.03
N ALA A 404 8.35 -1.33 3.46
CA ALA A 404 9.49 -1.94 2.77
C ALA A 404 10.44 -2.64 3.75
N SER A 405 10.96 -3.82 3.38
CA SER A 405 11.95 -4.54 4.19
C SER A 405 13.38 -3.98 4.10
N SER A 406 13.59 -2.98 3.24
CA SER A 406 14.83 -2.20 3.12
C SER A 406 14.50 -0.78 2.65
N GLU A 407 15.47 0.12 2.68
CA GLU A 407 15.24 1.48 2.21
C GLU A 407 14.98 1.52 0.70
N ILE A 408 13.84 2.10 0.32
CA ILE A 408 13.42 2.32 -1.08
C ILE A 408 13.18 3.83 -1.26
N PRO A 409 13.96 4.52 -2.12
CA PRO A 409 13.72 5.93 -2.44
C PRO A 409 12.32 6.14 -3.01
N ASN A 410 11.59 7.14 -2.49
CA ASN A 410 10.25 7.48 -2.95
C ASN A 410 9.93 8.96 -2.68
N ASP A 411 8.86 9.46 -3.31
CA ASP A 411 8.33 10.81 -3.17
C ASP A 411 7.04 10.86 -2.32
N GLN A 412 6.67 9.77 -1.67
CA GLN A 412 5.42 9.60 -0.95
C GLN A 412 5.52 9.91 0.56
N GLY A 413 6.70 10.33 1.02
CA GLY A 413 6.97 10.57 2.44
C GLY A 413 7.24 9.30 3.25
N LYS A 414 7.07 8.11 2.67
CA LYS A 414 7.29 6.81 3.32
C LYS A 414 8.77 6.59 3.58
N ARG A 415 9.11 6.11 4.77
CA ARG A 415 10.48 5.91 5.22
C ARG A 415 10.72 4.45 5.57
N PHE A 416 11.96 4.01 5.57
CA PHE A 416 12.29 2.67 6.03
C PHE A 416 12.14 2.58 7.55
N ASP A 417 11.32 1.62 8.00
CA ASP A 417 11.19 1.27 9.41
C ASP A 417 11.85 -0.09 9.67
N ARG A 418 12.73 -0.14 10.64
CA ARG A 418 13.42 -1.38 11.02
C ARG A 418 12.50 -2.48 11.52
N MET A 419 11.27 -2.15 11.93
CA MET A 419 10.25 -3.16 12.24
C MET A 419 9.82 -3.97 11.02
N CYS A 420 10.09 -3.48 9.80
CA CYS A 420 9.88 -4.18 8.53
C CYS A 420 11.12 -4.95 8.04
N ASP A 421 12.26 -4.82 8.72
CA ASP A 421 13.49 -5.55 8.42
C ASP A 421 13.45 -6.95 9.05
N PRO A 422 13.37 -8.05 8.26
CA PRO A 422 13.27 -9.41 8.79
C PRO A 422 14.50 -9.87 9.58
N THR A 423 15.62 -9.16 9.42
CA THR A 423 16.89 -9.50 10.10
C THR A 423 17.10 -8.73 11.40
N PHE A 424 16.20 -7.82 11.75
CA PHE A 424 16.34 -6.94 12.89
C PHE A 424 15.82 -7.59 14.18
N ASN A 425 16.69 -7.69 15.19
CA ASN A 425 16.30 -7.96 16.56
C ASN A 425 15.93 -6.66 17.25
N SER A 426 14.63 -6.45 17.48
CA SER A 426 14.12 -5.19 18.00
C SER A 426 14.16 -5.16 19.54
N PRO A 427 14.79 -4.15 20.16
CA PRO A 427 14.69 -3.92 21.59
C PRO A 427 13.25 -3.76 22.09
N LYS A 428 12.37 -3.22 21.21
CA LYS A 428 10.92 -3.05 21.51
C LYS A 428 10.16 -4.37 21.53
N LEU A 429 10.76 -5.44 21.00
CA LEU A 429 10.22 -6.80 21.02
C LEU A 429 11.02 -7.70 21.97
N ALA A 430 11.51 -7.14 23.07
CA ALA A 430 12.37 -7.84 24.02
C ALA A 430 13.59 -8.55 23.37
N GLY A 431 14.12 -7.99 22.29
CA GLY A 431 15.24 -8.53 21.53
C GLY A 431 14.87 -9.64 20.53
N ALA A 432 13.59 -9.91 20.32
CA ALA A 432 13.15 -10.85 19.29
C ALA A 432 13.33 -10.27 17.88
N LEU A 433 13.48 -11.17 16.88
CA LEU A 433 13.35 -10.79 15.48
C LEU A 433 11.96 -10.22 15.21
N THR A 434 11.88 -9.25 14.29
CA THR A 434 10.61 -8.65 13.88
C THR A 434 9.62 -9.67 13.30
N GLY A 435 10.13 -10.74 12.68
CA GLY A 435 9.27 -11.71 11.98
C GLY A 435 8.58 -11.14 10.74
N ALA A 436 9.13 -10.05 10.19
CA ALA A 436 8.63 -9.46 8.95
C ALA A 436 8.93 -10.37 7.74
N THR A 437 8.06 -10.33 6.74
CA THR A 437 8.28 -11.03 5.47
C THR A 437 9.35 -10.29 4.66
N PRO A 438 10.39 -10.96 4.11
CA PRO A 438 11.43 -10.32 3.32
C PRO A 438 10.89 -9.81 1.97
N ASN A 439 11.69 -8.95 1.30
CA ASN A 439 11.41 -8.38 -0.03
C ASN A 439 10.12 -7.56 -0.12
N ALA A 440 9.61 -7.06 0.99
CA ALA A 440 8.40 -6.25 1.01
C ALA A 440 8.63 -4.90 0.28
N PRO A 441 7.69 -4.46 -0.58
CA PRO A 441 7.70 -3.15 -1.20
C PRO A 441 7.22 -2.06 -0.22
N LEU A 442 7.16 -0.81 -0.67
CA LEU A 442 6.61 0.30 0.10
C LEU A 442 5.18 0.01 0.59
N ALA A 443 4.81 0.64 1.71
CA ALA A 443 3.47 0.53 2.28
C ALA A 443 2.38 0.84 1.23
N GLY A 444 1.32 0.04 1.19
CA GLY A 444 0.22 0.15 0.24
C GLY A 444 0.46 -0.49 -1.13
N GLN A 445 1.70 -0.84 -1.49
CA GLN A 445 1.98 -1.52 -2.75
C GLN A 445 1.67 -3.02 -2.67
N TRP A 446 1.34 -3.61 -3.83
CA TRP A 446 1.04 -5.04 -3.92
C TRP A 446 2.27 -5.90 -3.60
N PHE A 447 2.11 -6.79 -2.64
CA PHE A 447 3.14 -7.71 -2.15
C PHE A 447 2.68 -9.17 -2.38
N GLU A 448 3.02 -9.72 -3.53
CA GLU A 448 2.53 -11.04 -3.96
C GLU A 448 2.96 -12.18 -3.05
N GLU A 449 4.20 -12.17 -2.55
CA GLU A 449 4.71 -13.22 -1.66
C GLU A 449 3.91 -13.29 -0.35
N GLN A 450 3.56 -12.13 0.21
CA GLN A 450 2.69 -12.04 1.37
C GLN A 450 1.28 -12.52 1.02
N PHE A 451 0.72 -12.09 -0.13
CA PHE A 451 -0.62 -12.51 -0.54
C PHE A 451 -0.73 -14.03 -0.70
N VAL A 452 0.27 -14.67 -1.33
CA VAL A 452 0.37 -16.13 -1.43
C VAL A 452 0.35 -16.78 -0.04
N THR A 453 1.11 -16.25 0.89
CA THR A 453 1.19 -16.76 2.27
C THR A 453 -0.14 -16.58 3.00
N LEU A 454 -0.76 -15.42 2.88
CA LEU A 454 -2.08 -15.12 3.46
C LEU A 454 -3.16 -16.07 2.95
N VAL A 455 -3.18 -16.38 1.65
CA VAL A 455 -4.14 -17.32 1.06
C VAL A 455 -3.88 -18.76 1.54
N LYS A 456 -2.63 -19.20 1.60
CA LYS A 456 -2.26 -20.53 2.08
C LYS A 456 -2.60 -20.76 3.55
N ASN A 457 -2.41 -19.73 4.36
CA ASN A 457 -2.63 -19.76 5.81
C ASN A 457 -3.99 -19.20 6.22
N ALA A 458 -4.93 -19.06 5.31
CA ALA A 458 -6.25 -18.56 5.64
C ALA A 458 -6.97 -19.44 6.66
N TYR A 459 -7.65 -18.81 7.61
CA TYR A 459 -8.58 -19.50 8.52
C TYR A 459 -9.76 -18.55 8.83
N PRO A 460 -10.98 -18.96 8.52
CA PRO A 460 -11.38 -20.24 7.90
C PRO A 460 -10.70 -20.50 6.56
N VAL A 461 -10.47 -21.77 6.25
CA VAL A 461 -9.79 -22.19 5.02
C VAL A 461 -10.53 -21.64 3.80
N ILE A 462 -9.78 -21.15 2.82
CA ILE A 462 -10.36 -20.81 1.51
C ILE A 462 -10.51 -22.11 0.73
N GLU A 463 -11.75 -22.51 0.51
CA GLU A 463 -12.05 -23.59 -0.40
C GLU A 463 -11.77 -23.11 -1.84
N GLY A 464 -10.97 -23.85 -2.57
CA GLY A 464 -10.58 -23.50 -3.96
C GLY A 464 -11.70 -23.65 -4.97
N ASN A 465 -12.85 -24.06 -4.51
CA ASN A 465 -14.10 -24.02 -5.25
C ASN A 465 -14.78 -22.71 -4.85
N GLY A 466 -14.67 -21.66 -5.68
CA GLY A 466 -15.68 -20.60 -5.65
C GLY A 466 -17.01 -21.32 -5.51
N THR A 467 -17.89 -20.85 -4.63
CA THR A 467 -19.15 -21.56 -4.30
C THR A 467 -19.78 -22.11 -5.56
N VAL A 468 -19.32 -23.28 -5.95
CA VAL A 468 -20.02 -24.16 -6.85
C VAL A 468 -21.12 -24.66 -5.95
N ASP A 469 -22.34 -24.20 -6.13
CA ASP A 469 -23.48 -24.96 -5.64
C ASP A 469 -23.29 -26.36 -6.28
N PRO A 470 -22.95 -27.38 -5.52
CA PRO A 470 -22.71 -28.70 -6.10
C PRO A 470 -23.98 -29.29 -6.72
N THR A 471 -25.08 -28.55 -6.64
CA THR A 471 -26.37 -28.88 -7.25
C THR A 471 -26.68 -28.10 -8.51
N ASP A 472 -25.86 -27.07 -8.87
CA ASP A 472 -26.12 -26.34 -10.12
C ASP A 472 -25.65 -27.11 -11.33
N THR A 473 -26.62 -27.59 -12.08
CA THR A 473 -26.45 -28.27 -13.37
C THR A 473 -27.05 -27.47 -14.52
N THR A 474 -27.48 -26.25 -14.27
CA THR A 474 -28.17 -25.41 -15.24
C THR A 474 -27.15 -24.51 -15.96
N ALA A 475 -27.05 -24.64 -17.26
CA ALA A 475 -26.14 -23.78 -18.03
C ALA A 475 -26.74 -22.38 -18.23
N PRO A 476 -25.91 -21.33 -18.30
CA PRO A 476 -26.35 -19.97 -18.63
C PRO A 476 -27.15 -19.91 -19.94
N THR A 477 -27.99 -18.90 -20.07
CA THR A 477 -28.66 -18.62 -21.34
C THR A 477 -27.61 -18.39 -22.45
N THR A 478 -27.96 -18.81 -23.68
CA THR A 478 -27.09 -18.63 -24.84
C THR A 478 -26.84 -17.12 -25.11
N PRO A 479 -25.59 -16.67 -25.30
CA PRO A 479 -25.32 -15.31 -25.70
C PRO A 479 -26.04 -14.94 -26.99
N SER A 480 -26.64 -13.77 -27.03
CA SER A 480 -27.40 -13.27 -28.18
C SER A 480 -26.85 -11.95 -28.72
N GLY A 481 -27.27 -11.54 -29.90
CA GLY A 481 -26.86 -10.25 -30.47
C GLY A 481 -25.36 -10.12 -30.73
N VAL A 482 -24.67 -11.23 -31.04
CA VAL A 482 -23.23 -11.17 -31.36
C VAL A 482 -23.02 -10.36 -32.62
N THR A 483 -22.22 -9.31 -32.51
CA THR A 483 -21.90 -8.39 -33.61
C THR A 483 -20.41 -8.18 -33.74
N ALA A 484 -19.94 -7.95 -34.95
CA ALA A 484 -18.59 -7.47 -35.23
C ALA A 484 -18.61 -5.93 -35.32
N GLY A 485 -17.75 -5.30 -34.49
CA GLY A 485 -17.49 -3.87 -34.52
C GLY A 485 -16.30 -3.54 -35.43
N THR A 486 -15.25 -2.92 -34.86
CA THR A 486 -14.03 -2.58 -35.62
C THR A 486 -13.33 -3.82 -36.14
N VAL A 487 -13.09 -3.87 -37.46
CA VAL A 487 -12.38 -4.94 -38.14
C VAL A 487 -11.14 -4.37 -38.79
N THR A 488 -9.98 -4.96 -38.52
CA THR A 488 -8.70 -4.63 -39.16
C THR A 488 -8.21 -5.81 -40.00
N ASN A 489 -6.99 -5.73 -40.50
CA ASN A 489 -6.33 -6.82 -41.22
C ASN A 489 -5.94 -8.01 -40.29
N THR A 490 -5.79 -7.78 -38.96
CA THR A 490 -5.34 -8.79 -38.01
C THR A 490 -6.23 -8.92 -36.80
N THR A 491 -7.30 -8.10 -36.67
CA THR A 491 -8.17 -8.10 -35.50
C THR A 491 -9.65 -7.96 -35.84
N VAL A 492 -10.51 -8.51 -34.97
CA VAL A 492 -11.98 -8.31 -35.03
C VAL A 492 -12.46 -8.04 -33.61
N ALA A 493 -13.06 -6.89 -33.35
CA ALA A 493 -13.76 -6.59 -32.12
C ALA A 493 -15.17 -7.20 -32.16
N LEU A 494 -15.49 -8.03 -31.17
CA LEU A 494 -16.81 -8.67 -31.02
C LEU A 494 -17.51 -8.10 -29.78
N SER A 495 -18.83 -7.98 -29.86
CA SER A 495 -19.69 -7.65 -28.72
C SER A 495 -20.98 -8.46 -28.76
N TRP A 496 -21.62 -8.67 -27.61
CA TRP A 496 -22.84 -9.47 -27.46
C TRP A 496 -23.69 -9.00 -26.29
N THR A 497 -24.94 -9.48 -26.26
CA THR A 497 -25.84 -9.26 -25.13
C THR A 497 -25.48 -10.21 -23.98
N ALA A 498 -25.51 -9.71 -22.74
CA ALA A 498 -25.21 -10.48 -21.54
C ALA A 498 -26.16 -11.69 -21.42
N SER A 499 -25.61 -12.84 -21.11
CA SER A 499 -26.34 -14.03 -20.69
C SER A 499 -26.80 -13.91 -19.25
N THR A 500 -27.84 -14.65 -18.87
CA THR A 500 -28.35 -14.76 -17.51
C THR A 500 -28.25 -16.19 -17.02
N ASP A 501 -28.05 -16.36 -15.71
CA ASP A 501 -28.04 -17.60 -15.01
C ASP A 501 -28.55 -17.43 -13.57
N ALA A 502 -29.09 -18.48 -12.95
CA ALA A 502 -29.64 -18.40 -11.58
C ALA A 502 -28.55 -18.21 -10.52
N VAL A 503 -27.36 -18.77 -10.76
CA VAL A 503 -26.19 -18.68 -9.87
C VAL A 503 -25.21 -17.61 -10.36
N GLY A 504 -25.33 -17.21 -11.62
CA GLY A 504 -24.58 -16.10 -12.24
C GLY A 504 -23.58 -16.52 -13.30
N VAL A 505 -23.43 -15.68 -14.32
CA VAL A 505 -22.47 -15.85 -15.42
C VAL A 505 -21.11 -15.35 -15.02
N THR A 506 -20.07 -16.20 -15.09
CA THR A 506 -18.69 -15.85 -14.73
C THR A 506 -17.84 -15.40 -15.92
N GLY A 507 -18.30 -15.66 -17.15
CA GLY A 507 -17.56 -15.24 -18.34
C GLY A 507 -18.06 -15.85 -19.64
N TYR A 508 -17.34 -15.53 -20.71
CA TYR A 508 -17.65 -15.95 -22.07
C TYR A 508 -16.40 -16.50 -22.74
N ASP A 509 -16.57 -17.53 -23.53
CA ASP A 509 -15.54 -18.06 -24.42
C ASP A 509 -15.94 -17.82 -25.87
N VAL A 510 -15.01 -17.31 -26.66
CA VAL A 510 -15.19 -17.04 -28.10
C VAL A 510 -14.51 -18.14 -28.89
N TYR A 511 -15.21 -18.66 -29.88
CA TYR A 511 -14.76 -19.77 -30.71
C TYR A 511 -14.74 -19.39 -32.18
N GLN A 512 -13.74 -19.90 -32.89
CA GLN A 512 -13.68 -20.01 -34.33
C GLN A 512 -13.88 -21.49 -34.70
N GLY A 513 -15.07 -21.84 -35.21
CA GLY A 513 -15.43 -23.26 -35.34
C GLY A 513 -15.44 -23.97 -33.98
N THR A 514 -14.59 -24.98 -33.82
CA THR A 514 -14.41 -25.71 -32.54
C THR A 514 -13.24 -25.17 -31.69
N THR A 515 -12.43 -24.26 -32.22
CA THR A 515 -11.25 -23.74 -31.54
C THR A 515 -11.60 -22.51 -30.73
N ARG A 516 -11.29 -22.53 -29.43
CA ARG A 516 -11.43 -21.34 -28.57
C ARG A 516 -10.32 -20.34 -28.91
N VAL A 517 -10.70 -19.12 -29.30
CA VAL A 517 -9.78 -18.05 -29.69
C VAL A 517 -9.62 -16.95 -28.62
N GLY A 518 -10.42 -17.02 -27.55
CA GLY A 518 -10.29 -16.09 -26.43
C GLY A 518 -11.39 -16.26 -25.37
N SER A 519 -11.21 -15.59 -24.24
CA SER A 519 -12.17 -15.54 -23.12
C SER A 519 -12.30 -14.11 -22.63
N SER A 520 -13.49 -13.73 -22.14
CA SER A 520 -13.78 -12.42 -21.55
C SER A 520 -14.72 -12.57 -20.35
N THR A 521 -14.55 -11.73 -19.33
CA THR A 521 -15.52 -11.56 -18.25
C THR A 521 -16.56 -10.47 -18.54
N SER A 522 -16.36 -9.71 -19.62
CA SER A 522 -17.30 -8.72 -20.13
C SER A 522 -18.01 -9.22 -21.40
N THR A 523 -18.96 -8.45 -21.90
CA THR A 523 -19.75 -8.77 -23.10
C THR A 523 -19.07 -8.33 -24.42
N SER A 524 -17.73 -8.29 -24.42
CA SER A 524 -16.93 -7.96 -25.59
C SER A 524 -15.56 -8.64 -25.55
N LEU A 525 -14.99 -8.87 -26.73
CA LEU A 525 -13.63 -9.38 -26.91
C LEU A 525 -13.07 -8.93 -28.26
N THR A 526 -11.81 -8.50 -28.27
CA THR A 526 -11.09 -8.31 -29.54
C THR A 526 -10.26 -9.56 -29.83
N VAL A 527 -10.63 -10.29 -30.89
CA VAL A 527 -9.85 -11.42 -31.40
C VAL A 527 -8.68 -10.86 -32.20
N THR A 528 -7.47 -11.31 -31.92
CA THR A 528 -6.21 -10.86 -32.51
C THR A 528 -5.49 -12.00 -33.25
N GLY A 529 -4.41 -11.70 -33.98
CA GLY A 529 -3.61 -12.73 -34.67
C GLY A 529 -4.29 -13.30 -35.92
N LEU A 530 -5.26 -12.61 -36.50
CA LEU A 530 -5.96 -13.05 -37.67
C LEU A 530 -5.15 -12.72 -38.94
N THR A 531 -5.44 -13.47 -40.02
CA THR A 531 -4.83 -13.25 -41.33
C THR A 531 -5.64 -12.20 -42.10
N ALA A 532 -4.97 -11.30 -42.81
CA ALA A 532 -5.57 -10.28 -43.65
C ALA A 532 -6.45 -10.90 -44.79
N ASN A 533 -7.47 -10.19 -45.20
CA ASN A 533 -8.39 -10.58 -46.29
C ASN A 533 -8.96 -12.00 -46.12
N THR A 534 -9.16 -12.46 -44.92
CA THR A 534 -9.62 -13.82 -44.60
C THR A 534 -11.00 -13.79 -43.96
N ALA A 535 -11.88 -14.71 -44.36
CA ALA A 535 -13.21 -14.85 -43.80
C ALA A 535 -13.13 -15.70 -42.49
N TYR A 536 -13.77 -15.20 -41.45
CA TYR A 536 -13.86 -15.86 -40.13
C TYR A 536 -15.32 -15.99 -39.72
N SER A 537 -15.63 -16.98 -38.92
CA SER A 537 -16.94 -17.18 -38.30
C SER A 537 -16.74 -17.44 -36.79
N PHE A 538 -17.31 -16.55 -35.96
CA PHE A 538 -17.17 -16.63 -34.53
C PHE A 538 -18.48 -16.94 -33.84
N THR A 539 -18.42 -17.76 -32.78
CA THR A 539 -19.52 -18.01 -31.85
C THR A 539 -19.06 -17.72 -30.43
N VAL A 540 -20.01 -17.40 -29.55
CA VAL A 540 -19.75 -17.10 -28.14
C VAL A 540 -20.55 -18.07 -27.27
N ARG A 541 -19.94 -18.55 -26.17
CA ARG A 541 -20.60 -19.36 -25.15
C ARG A 541 -20.41 -18.69 -23.79
N ALA A 542 -21.44 -18.65 -22.98
CA ALA A 542 -21.38 -18.22 -21.60
C ALA A 542 -21.03 -19.40 -20.68
N LYS A 543 -20.38 -19.13 -19.56
CA LYS A 543 -20.09 -20.10 -18.52
C LYS A 543 -20.40 -19.53 -17.14
N ASP A 544 -20.84 -20.41 -16.21
CA ASP A 544 -21.08 -20.08 -14.82
C ASP A 544 -19.92 -20.51 -13.89
N ALA A 545 -20.12 -20.39 -12.60
CA ALA A 545 -19.14 -20.79 -11.59
C ALA A 545 -19.09 -22.33 -11.40
N ALA A 546 -20.18 -23.05 -11.69
CA ALA A 546 -20.26 -24.51 -11.58
C ALA A 546 -19.55 -25.21 -12.77
N GLY A 547 -19.17 -24.46 -13.81
CA GLY A 547 -18.54 -24.99 -15.01
C GLY A 547 -19.53 -25.38 -16.08
N ASN A 548 -20.84 -25.10 -15.93
CA ASN A 548 -21.80 -25.33 -16.98
C ASN A 548 -21.58 -24.30 -18.10
N VAL A 549 -21.72 -24.73 -19.34
CA VAL A 549 -21.45 -23.92 -20.53
C VAL A 549 -22.70 -23.89 -21.42
N SER A 550 -23.10 -22.69 -21.81
CA SER A 550 -24.26 -22.48 -22.67
C SER A 550 -24.10 -23.12 -24.05
N SER A 551 -25.21 -23.27 -24.76
CA SER A 551 -25.18 -23.49 -26.19
C SER A 551 -24.43 -22.35 -26.88
N PRO A 552 -23.81 -22.57 -28.07
CA PRO A 552 -23.14 -21.52 -28.80
C PRO A 552 -24.15 -20.51 -29.33
N SER A 553 -23.76 -19.24 -29.36
CA SER A 553 -24.51 -18.18 -30.01
C SER A 553 -24.72 -18.46 -31.51
N THR A 554 -25.62 -17.69 -32.13
CA THR A 554 -25.60 -17.54 -33.58
C THR A 554 -24.22 -17.08 -34.02
N ALA A 555 -23.72 -17.68 -35.12
CA ALA A 555 -22.40 -17.34 -35.63
C ALA A 555 -22.42 -15.94 -36.30
N VAL A 556 -21.41 -15.13 -35.99
CA VAL A 556 -21.15 -13.89 -36.75
C VAL A 556 -20.04 -14.15 -37.77
N SER A 557 -20.32 -13.88 -39.01
CA SER A 557 -19.35 -14.01 -40.13
C SER A 557 -18.76 -12.64 -40.43
N VAL A 558 -17.44 -12.55 -40.51
CA VAL A 558 -16.71 -11.30 -40.77
C VAL A 558 -15.48 -11.58 -41.61
N ARG A 559 -15.09 -10.64 -42.46
CA ARG A 559 -13.85 -10.71 -43.22
C ARG A 559 -12.90 -9.63 -42.73
N THR A 560 -11.68 -10.00 -42.40
CA THR A 560 -10.61 -9.05 -42.07
C THR A 560 -10.29 -8.19 -43.30
N THR A 561 -9.89 -6.94 -43.08
CA THR A 561 -9.60 -6.02 -44.19
C THR A 561 -8.36 -6.45 -44.96
N ASN A 562 -8.28 -6.03 -46.23
CA ASN A 562 -7.05 -6.14 -46.99
C ASN A 562 -5.99 -5.29 -46.34
N ASP A 563 -4.77 -5.84 -46.18
CA ASP A 563 -3.61 -5.03 -45.90
C ASP A 563 -3.18 -4.30 -47.19
N THR A 564 -3.72 -3.12 -47.40
CA THR A 564 -3.26 -2.22 -48.47
C THR A 564 -2.22 -1.23 -47.96
N THR A 565 -1.87 -1.34 -46.66
CA THR A 565 -0.77 -0.62 -46.02
C THR A 565 0.01 -1.60 -45.15
N VAL A 566 0.90 -2.37 -45.79
CA VAL A 566 2.20 -2.59 -45.12
C VAL A 566 2.76 -1.16 -45.04
N PRO A 567 2.92 -0.55 -43.86
CA PRO A 567 3.76 0.62 -43.77
C PRO A 567 5.08 0.20 -44.40
N PRO A 568 5.67 0.96 -45.33
CA PRO A 568 6.96 0.60 -45.86
C PRO A 568 7.83 0.29 -44.64
N VAL A 569 8.50 -0.87 -44.65
CA VAL A 569 9.46 -1.23 -43.59
C VAL A 569 10.35 -0.01 -43.46
N ASP A 570 10.31 0.64 -42.33
CA ASP A 570 11.15 1.81 -42.13
C ASP A 570 12.61 1.38 -42.24
N THR A 571 13.26 1.89 -43.28
CA THR A 571 14.69 1.64 -43.53
C THR A 571 15.52 2.93 -43.36
N THR A 572 14.84 3.99 -42.89
CA THR A 572 15.45 5.31 -42.71
C THR A 572 16.00 5.38 -41.30
N ALA A 573 17.31 5.58 -41.16
CA ALA A 573 17.91 5.77 -39.85
C ALA A 573 17.63 7.17 -39.32
N PRO A 574 17.48 7.33 -37.97
CA PRO A 574 17.37 8.64 -37.34
C PRO A 574 18.53 9.58 -37.71
N THR A 575 18.29 10.88 -37.58
CA THR A 575 19.36 11.87 -37.67
C THR A 575 20.41 11.60 -36.60
N ALA A 576 21.71 11.84 -36.93
CA ALA A 576 22.76 11.71 -35.92
C ALA A 576 22.54 12.68 -34.75
N PRO A 577 22.73 12.26 -33.50
CA PRO A 577 22.70 13.16 -32.35
C PRO A 577 23.69 14.31 -32.52
N SER A 578 23.33 15.52 -32.15
CA SER A 578 24.18 16.70 -32.32
C SER A 578 24.28 17.49 -31.00
N GLY A 579 25.20 18.47 -30.98
CA GLY A 579 25.35 19.34 -29.81
C GLY A 579 25.78 18.61 -28.54
N LEU A 580 26.62 17.57 -28.64
CA LEU A 580 27.14 16.91 -27.44
C LEU A 580 27.91 17.90 -26.57
N VAL A 581 27.54 17.96 -25.29
CA VAL A 581 28.23 18.78 -24.30
C VAL A 581 28.47 17.99 -23.02
N ALA A 582 29.58 18.32 -22.35
CA ALA A 582 29.88 17.78 -21.04
C ALA A 582 29.20 18.61 -19.95
N GLY A 583 28.54 17.93 -19.01
CA GLY A 583 28.03 18.50 -17.77
C GLY A 583 29.06 18.34 -16.65
N THR A 584 28.63 17.82 -15.50
CA THR A 584 29.54 17.57 -14.36
C THR A 584 30.54 16.47 -14.70
N VAL A 585 31.82 16.78 -14.56
CA VAL A 585 32.94 15.84 -14.72
C VAL A 585 33.63 15.70 -13.36
N THR A 586 33.80 14.47 -12.92
CA THR A 586 34.56 14.12 -11.71
C THR A 586 35.84 13.37 -12.04
N GLN A 587 36.52 12.83 -11.05
CA GLN A 587 37.70 11.99 -11.27
C GLN A 587 37.35 10.60 -11.86
N ASN A 588 36.09 10.16 -11.73
CA ASN A 588 35.68 8.80 -12.16
C ASN A 588 34.34 8.78 -12.92
N SER A 589 33.81 9.93 -13.28
CA SER A 589 32.57 10.02 -14.08
C SER A 589 32.51 11.26 -14.96
N ALA A 590 31.71 11.20 -16.02
CA ALA A 590 31.41 12.31 -16.91
C ALA A 590 29.93 12.28 -17.30
N ALA A 591 29.21 13.32 -16.95
CA ALA A 591 27.86 13.52 -17.45
C ALA A 591 27.94 14.15 -18.84
N ILE A 592 27.16 13.65 -19.79
CA ILE A 592 27.07 14.17 -21.15
C ILE A 592 25.61 14.33 -21.56
N SER A 593 25.32 15.32 -22.38
CA SER A 593 23.98 15.55 -22.93
C SER A 593 24.09 15.99 -24.39
N TRP A 594 22.98 15.83 -25.14
CA TRP A 594 22.94 16.10 -26.59
C TRP A 594 21.56 16.58 -27.00
N THR A 595 21.49 17.12 -28.23
CA THR A 595 20.22 17.48 -28.88
C THR A 595 19.56 16.22 -29.41
N ALA A 596 18.24 16.10 -29.19
CA ALA A 596 17.45 14.97 -29.66
C ALA A 596 17.57 14.78 -31.19
N SER A 597 17.72 13.53 -31.59
CA SER A 597 17.60 13.09 -32.99
C SER A 597 16.14 13.11 -33.43
N THR A 598 15.91 13.25 -34.72
CA THR A 598 14.58 13.17 -35.34
C THR A 598 14.52 12.01 -36.32
N ASP A 599 13.36 11.39 -36.39
CA ASP A 599 13.02 10.34 -37.33
C ASP A 599 11.54 10.42 -37.69
N ALA A 600 11.13 9.92 -38.87
CA ALA A 600 9.74 9.96 -39.32
C ALA A 600 8.81 9.04 -38.54
N VAL A 601 9.35 7.94 -38.00
CA VAL A 601 8.60 6.95 -37.20
C VAL A 601 8.90 7.11 -35.70
N GLY A 602 9.97 7.83 -35.36
CA GLY A 602 10.36 8.20 -34.01
C GLY A 602 11.61 7.49 -33.48
N VAL A 603 12.34 8.21 -32.61
CA VAL A 603 13.56 7.72 -31.94
C VAL A 603 13.19 7.01 -30.65
N THR A 604 13.63 5.78 -30.45
CA THR A 604 13.34 4.97 -29.25
C THR A 604 14.45 5.00 -28.21
N GLY A 605 15.67 5.46 -28.57
CA GLY A 605 16.77 5.56 -27.63
C GLY A 605 18.10 5.88 -28.28
N TYR A 606 19.12 5.92 -27.43
CA TYR A 606 20.50 6.26 -27.80
C TYR A 606 21.48 5.25 -27.25
N GLU A 607 22.53 4.97 -27.99
CA GLU A 607 23.66 4.17 -27.52
C GLU A 607 24.90 5.07 -27.45
N ILE A 608 25.59 4.99 -26.32
CA ILE A 608 26.71 5.87 -25.98
C ILE A 608 28.01 5.09 -26.05
N PHE A 609 29.01 5.66 -26.70
CA PHE A 609 30.33 5.08 -26.88
C PHE A 609 31.40 5.95 -26.22
N SER A 610 32.35 5.32 -25.56
CA SER A 610 33.55 5.94 -25.02
C SER A 610 34.75 5.30 -25.71
N ASN A 611 35.58 6.10 -26.36
CA ASN A 611 36.76 5.62 -27.15
C ASN A 611 36.39 4.50 -28.15
N GLY A 612 35.19 4.56 -28.74
CA GLY A 612 34.66 3.59 -29.68
C GLY A 612 34.02 2.34 -29.09
N THR A 613 34.07 2.16 -27.78
CA THR A 613 33.40 1.04 -27.06
C THR A 613 32.07 1.51 -26.50
N SER A 614 30.99 0.72 -26.65
CA SER A 614 29.68 1.00 -26.04
C SER A 614 29.77 0.96 -24.51
N VAL A 615 29.31 2.04 -23.86
CA VAL A 615 29.37 2.20 -22.40
C VAL A 615 27.94 2.28 -21.79
N GLY A 616 26.91 2.22 -22.62
CA GLY A 616 25.54 2.16 -22.16
C GLY A 616 24.53 2.72 -23.14
N THR A 617 23.27 2.69 -22.74
CA THR A 617 22.13 3.20 -23.52
C THR A 617 21.33 4.19 -22.68
N SER A 618 20.59 5.09 -23.35
CA SER A 618 19.69 6.04 -22.71
C SER A 618 18.41 6.20 -23.55
N ALA A 619 17.28 6.25 -22.91
CA ALA A 619 16.02 6.64 -23.55
C ALA A 619 15.84 8.16 -23.63
N THR A 620 16.69 8.92 -22.93
CA THR A 620 16.69 10.39 -22.90
C THR A 620 17.94 10.95 -23.55
N THR A 621 18.02 12.27 -23.69
CA THR A 621 19.13 12.97 -24.32
C THR A 621 20.30 13.27 -23.37
N SER A 622 20.49 12.43 -22.35
CA SER A 622 21.59 12.54 -21.39
C SER A 622 22.06 11.18 -20.89
N PHE A 623 23.32 11.11 -20.47
CA PHE A 623 23.92 9.90 -19.90
C PHE A 623 25.09 10.28 -18.98
N THR A 624 25.31 9.51 -17.92
CA THR A 624 26.49 9.67 -17.07
C THR A 624 27.37 8.43 -17.19
N ALA A 625 28.50 8.58 -17.82
CA ALA A 625 29.54 7.54 -17.87
C ALA A 625 30.26 7.47 -16.51
N THR A 626 30.33 6.28 -15.92
CA THR A 626 30.96 6.00 -14.63
C THR A 626 32.13 5.00 -14.80
N GLY A 627 32.92 4.80 -13.73
CA GLY A 627 34.04 3.88 -13.75
C GLY A 627 35.22 4.38 -14.57
N LEU A 628 35.31 5.69 -14.82
CA LEU A 628 36.40 6.31 -15.56
C LEU A 628 37.65 6.44 -14.68
N SER A 629 38.83 6.44 -15.30
CA SER A 629 40.11 6.70 -14.61
C SER A 629 40.33 8.20 -14.47
N ALA A 630 40.94 8.62 -13.36
CA ALA A 630 41.27 10.01 -13.10
C ALA A 630 42.33 10.56 -14.09
N ALA A 631 42.29 11.87 -14.31
CA ALA A 631 43.19 12.60 -15.20
C ALA A 631 43.31 11.96 -16.62
N THR A 632 42.27 11.32 -17.10
CA THR A 632 42.27 10.56 -18.36
C THR A 632 41.29 11.19 -19.35
N ALA A 633 41.76 11.33 -20.60
CA ALA A 633 40.94 11.86 -21.69
C ALA A 633 40.10 10.73 -22.31
N TYR A 634 38.81 11.02 -22.51
CA TYR A 634 37.83 10.14 -23.15
C TYR A 634 37.20 10.86 -24.33
N SER A 635 36.88 10.11 -25.38
CA SER A 635 36.17 10.60 -26.55
C SER A 635 34.78 9.94 -26.60
N PHE A 636 33.73 10.72 -26.37
CA PHE A 636 32.38 10.22 -26.40
C PHE A 636 31.69 10.48 -27.73
N THR A 637 30.95 9.48 -28.23
CA THR A 637 30.03 9.61 -29.35
C THR A 637 28.69 8.94 -29.00
N VAL A 638 27.60 9.38 -29.63
CA VAL A 638 26.26 8.86 -29.42
C VAL A 638 25.63 8.52 -30.76
N LYS A 639 24.88 7.41 -30.83
CA LYS A 639 24.03 7.02 -31.95
C LYS A 639 22.57 6.92 -31.49
N ALA A 640 21.65 7.33 -32.34
CA ALA A 640 20.22 7.16 -32.11
C ALA A 640 19.72 5.87 -32.78
N LYS A 641 18.66 5.29 -32.20
CA LYS A 641 17.98 4.09 -32.69
C LYS A 641 16.48 4.33 -32.74
N ASP A 642 15.80 3.85 -33.81
CA ASP A 642 14.36 3.86 -33.96
C ASP A 642 13.69 2.53 -33.53
N ALA A 643 12.39 2.44 -33.70
CA ALA A 643 11.61 1.24 -33.39
C ALA A 643 11.81 0.10 -34.41
N ALA A 644 12.21 0.41 -35.64
CA ALA A 644 12.48 -0.58 -36.68
C ALA A 644 13.89 -1.20 -36.55
N GLY A 645 14.73 -0.61 -35.67
CA GLY A 645 16.10 -1.07 -35.43
C GLY A 645 17.15 -0.37 -36.27
N ASN A 646 16.80 0.65 -37.08
CA ASN A 646 17.77 1.43 -37.81
C ASN A 646 18.61 2.30 -36.83
N VAL A 647 19.89 2.44 -37.10
CA VAL A 647 20.82 3.17 -36.23
C VAL A 647 21.46 4.32 -37.01
N SER A 648 21.47 5.49 -36.39
CA SER A 648 22.01 6.70 -36.96
C SER A 648 23.55 6.63 -37.19
N ALA A 649 24.08 7.54 -37.99
CA ALA A 649 25.50 7.85 -37.90
C ALA A 649 25.85 8.33 -36.47
N ALA A 650 27.11 8.17 -36.08
CA ALA A 650 27.61 8.67 -34.80
C ALA A 650 27.59 10.21 -34.79
N SER A 651 27.36 10.80 -33.62
CA SER A 651 27.57 12.21 -33.39
C SER A 651 29.01 12.64 -33.65
N THR A 652 29.26 13.93 -33.72
CA THR A 652 30.60 14.48 -33.53
C THR A 652 31.13 14.06 -32.17
N ALA A 653 32.45 13.72 -32.11
CA ALA A 653 33.06 13.28 -30.87
C ALA A 653 33.21 14.45 -29.88
N LEU A 654 32.84 14.20 -28.62
CA LEU A 654 33.05 15.09 -27.48
C LEU A 654 34.28 14.62 -26.70
N SER A 655 35.30 15.42 -26.61
CA SER A 655 36.45 15.11 -25.74
C SER A 655 36.20 15.62 -24.32
N VAL A 656 36.34 14.75 -23.34
CA VAL A 656 36.20 15.04 -21.90
C VAL A 656 37.41 14.49 -21.19
N THR A 657 38.07 15.31 -20.36
CA THR A 657 39.13 14.84 -19.46
C THR A 657 38.61 14.81 -18.03
N THR A 658 38.67 13.65 -17.39
CA THR A 658 38.29 13.50 -15.97
C THR A 658 39.24 14.32 -15.10
N LYS A 659 38.73 14.77 -13.96
CA LYS A 659 39.54 15.52 -12.99
C LYS A 659 40.72 14.61 -12.49
N PRO A 660 41.84 15.22 -12.10
CA PRO A 660 42.87 14.47 -11.38
C PRO A 660 42.27 13.79 -10.14
N ALA A 661 42.85 12.64 -9.77
CA ALA A 661 42.53 12.07 -8.45
C ALA A 661 42.89 13.11 -7.39
N ASP A 662 41.98 13.30 -6.43
CA ASP A 662 42.26 14.16 -5.28
C ASP A 662 43.55 13.65 -4.64
N THR A 663 44.62 14.45 -4.68
CA THR A 663 45.83 14.16 -3.92
C THR A 663 45.47 14.39 -2.47
N VAL A 664 45.17 13.30 -1.78
CA VAL A 664 44.92 13.31 -0.33
C VAL A 664 46.22 13.77 0.33
N PRO A 665 46.27 14.90 1.06
CA PRO A 665 47.44 15.29 1.82
C PRO A 665 47.74 14.19 2.84
N THR A 666 48.81 13.43 2.63
CA THR A 666 49.31 12.49 3.64
C THR A 666 49.90 13.28 4.79
N GLY A 667 49.49 12.99 6.05
CA GLY A 667 50.17 13.49 7.23
C GLY A 667 49.45 14.57 8.06
N THR A 668 48.17 14.83 7.81
CA THR A 668 47.39 15.76 8.66
C THR A 668 46.74 15.12 9.87
N CYS A 669 46.86 13.81 10.04
CA CYS A 669 46.32 13.05 11.17
C CYS A 669 47.26 11.88 11.57
N SER A 670 47.19 11.51 12.84
CA SER A 670 47.79 10.30 13.38
C SER A 670 46.71 9.51 14.15
N VAL A 671 46.70 8.18 14.01
CA VAL A 671 45.75 7.29 14.71
C VAL A 671 46.51 6.25 15.50
N THR A 672 46.25 6.15 16.77
CA THR A 672 46.70 5.07 17.66
C THR A 672 45.55 4.12 17.91
N TYR A 673 45.73 2.85 17.63
CA TYR A 673 44.74 1.78 17.88
C TYR A 673 45.30 0.75 18.84
N ALA A 674 44.59 0.49 19.94
CA ALA A 674 44.94 -0.55 20.93
C ALA A 674 43.70 -1.40 21.23
N ALA A 675 43.83 -2.72 21.12
CA ALA A 675 42.77 -3.65 21.43
C ALA A 675 43.19 -4.60 22.58
N ASN A 676 42.22 -4.83 23.49
CA ASN A 676 42.31 -5.88 24.51
C ASN A 676 41.29 -6.97 24.17
N SER A 677 41.76 -8.19 23.92
CA SER A 677 40.95 -9.29 23.37
C SER A 677 40.74 -10.39 24.42
N TRP A 678 39.55 -11.02 24.34
CA TRP A 678 39.17 -12.26 25.03
C TRP A 678 38.46 -13.20 24.06
N ASN A 679 38.25 -14.44 24.43
CA ASN A 679 37.75 -15.57 23.60
C ASN A 679 37.03 -15.24 22.29
N SER A 680 35.97 -14.40 22.30
CA SER A 680 35.18 -14.04 21.10
C SER A 680 34.90 -12.55 20.98
N GLY A 681 35.50 -11.71 21.87
CA GLY A 681 35.28 -10.28 21.89
C GLY A 681 36.56 -9.49 22.18
N PHE A 682 36.47 -8.17 21.99
CA PHE A 682 37.53 -7.24 22.31
C PHE A 682 37.00 -5.83 22.60
N THR A 683 37.78 -5.07 23.36
CA THR A 683 37.60 -3.62 23.50
C THR A 683 38.73 -2.92 22.78
N ALA A 684 38.39 -1.98 21.90
CA ALA A 684 39.38 -1.15 21.22
C ALA A 684 39.34 0.30 21.71
N SER A 685 40.50 0.84 22.03
CA SER A 685 40.73 2.26 22.25
C SER A 685 41.38 2.85 21.02
N VAL A 686 40.83 3.95 20.53
CA VAL A 686 41.30 4.63 19.31
C VAL A 686 41.51 6.11 19.60
N LYS A 687 42.71 6.61 19.34
CA LYS A 687 43.05 8.03 19.48
C LYS A 687 43.24 8.63 18.11
N VAL A 688 42.44 9.64 17.78
CA VAL A 688 42.53 10.40 16.52
C VAL A 688 43.15 11.76 16.82
N LYS A 689 44.36 12.01 16.35
CA LYS A 689 45.07 13.27 16.59
C LYS A 689 45.17 14.08 15.29
N ASN A 690 44.84 15.35 15.36
CA ASN A 690 45.11 16.32 14.30
C ASN A 690 46.59 16.70 14.35
N THR A 691 47.40 16.28 13.36
CA THR A 691 48.82 16.65 13.22
C THR A 691 49.03 17.78 12.21
N GLY A 692 47.96 18.26 11.59
CA GLY A 692 47.99 19.38 10.65
C GLY A 692 48.02 20.75 11.32
N THR A 693 48.06 21.79 10.51
CA THR A 693 48.05 23.20 10.95
C THR A 693 46.69 23.85 10.95
N THR A 694 45.65 23.15 10.43
CA THR A 694 44.26 23.61 10.39
C THR A 694 43.35 22.70 11.20
N PRO A 695 42.24 23.21 11.76
CA PRO A 695 41.26 22.39 12.47
C PRO A 695 40.66 21.30 11.54
N LEU A 696 40.52 20.07 12.03
CA LEU A 696 39.75 19.00 11.40
C LEU A 696 38.29 19.16 11.85
N THR A 697 37.42 19.66 10.99
CA THR A 697 35.99 19.85 11.26
C THR A 697 35.18 18.67 10.73
N ASN A 698 34.14 18.25 11.46
CA ASN A 698 33.27 17.12 11.10
C ASN A 698 34.09 15.89 10.69
N TRP A 699 35.12 15.59 11.49
CA TRP A 699 36.04 14.52 11.17
C TRP A 699 35.35 13.15 11.19
N LYS A 700 35.75 12.31 10.23
CA LYS A 700 35.26 10.97 10.02
C LYS A 700 36.46 10.03 9.82
N LEU A 701 36.70 9.18 10.81
CA LEU A 701 37.70 8.13 10.74
C LEU A 701 37.14 6.91 9.98
N THR A 702 37.94 6.34 9.08
CA THR A 702 37.64 5.07 8.40
C THR A 702 38.82 4.12 8.49
N PHE A 703 38.52 2.82 8.69
CA PHE A 703 39.49 1.72 8.63
C PHE A 703 38.78 0.42 8.28
N SER A 704 39.53 -0.63 7.94
CA SER A 704 38.94 -1.94 7.60
C SER A 704 39.48 -3.06 8.47
N PHE A 705 38.64 -3.97 8.87
CA PHE A 705 38.99 -5.22 9.52
C PHE A 705 39.37 -6.30 8.50
N ALA A 706 40.44 -7.06 8.79
CA ALA A 706 40.89 -8.12 7.91
C ALA A 706 40.32 -9.51 8.21
N ASN A 707 39.75 -9.72 9.42
CA ASN A 707 39.40 -11.05 9.95
C ASN A 707 37.93 -11.19 10.31
N GLY A 708 37.04 -10.39 9.70
CA GLY A 708 35.61 -10.48 9.94
C GLY A 708 35.15 -9.99 11.34
N GLN A 709 35.97 -9.12 11.97
CA GLN A 709 35.60 -8.48 13.23
C GLN A 709 34.38 -7.58 13.03
N THR A 710 33.56 -7.43 14.10
CA THR A 710 32.39 -6.55 14.08
C THR A 710 32.42 -5.57 15.25
N VAL A 711 31.99 -4.32 15.01
CA VAL A 711 31.73 -3.32 16.05
C VAL A 711 30.34 -3.58 16.65
N GLN A 712 30.26 -3.71 17.97
CA GLN A 712 29.01 -3.98 18.68
C GLN A 712 28.48 -2.71 19.38
N GLN A 713 29.31 -2.03 20.14
CA GLN A 713 28.94 -0.82 20.87
C GLN A 713 30.13 0.12 20.91
N GLY A 714 29.95 1.38 20.50
CA GLY A 714 31.02 2.38 20.54
C GLY A 714 30.67 3.56 21.43
N TRP A 715 31.70 4.32 21.86
CA TRP A 715 31.56 5.53 22.67
C TRP A 715 32.43 6.68 22.12
N SER A 716 32.08 7.88 22.51
CA SER A 716 32.77 9.14 22.14
C SER A 716 32.80 9.44 20.64
N ALA A 717 32.10 8.66 19.79
CA ALA A 717 31.89 8.87 18.37
C ALA A 717 30.62 8.14 17.92
N THR A 718 30.07 8.50 16.77
CA THR A 718 29.02 7.72 16.09
C THR A 718 29.69 6.65 15.25
N TRP A 719 29.45 5.39 15.56
CA TRP A 719 30.06 4.24 14.93
C TRP A 719 29.12 3.55 13.95
N SER A 720 29.67 3.11 12.81
CA SER A 720 28.96 2.27 11.85
C SER A 720 29.95 1.33 11.16
N GLN A 721 29.44 0.19 10.66
CA GLN A 721 30.23 -0.77 9.90
C GLN A 721 29.44 -1.27 8.70
N SER A 722 30.08 -1.35 7.54
CA SER A 722 29.56 -1.97 6.33
C SER A 722 30.58 -2.95 5.77
N GLY A 723 30.26 -4.25 5.82
CA GLY A 723 31.22 -5.30 5.53
C GLY A 723 32.44 -5.22 6.44
N SER A 724 33.62 -5.15 5.89
CA SER A 724 34.88 -4.98 6.65
C SER A 724 35.18 -3.53 7.05
N THR A 725 34.53 -2.53 6.44
CA THR A 725 34.86 -1.12 6.64
C THR A 725 34.11 -0.56 7.85
N VAL A 726 34.86 -0.01 8.79
CA VAL A 726 34.36 0.68 9.97
C VAL A 726 34.50 2.19 9.79
N THR A 727 33.48 2.92 10.23
CA THR A 727 33.46 4.38 10.22
C THR A 727 33.12 4.89 11.61
N ALA A 728 33.89 5.87 12.11
CA ALA A 728 33.62 6.60 13.33
C ALA A 728 33.57 8.11 13.03
N ALA A 729 32.42 8.74 13.24
CA ALA A 729 32.26 10.20 13.11
C ALA A 729 32.31 10.88 14.48
N GLY A 730 32.94 12.03 14.58
CA GLY A 730 33.00 12.80 15.80
C GLY A 730 31.60 13.15 16.32
N ALA A 731 31.38 12.98 17.63
CA ALA A 731 30.15 13.44 18.30
C ALA A 731 30.09 14.97 18.32
N SER A 732 28.90 15.55 18.56
CA SER A 732 28.69 17.01 18.49
C SER A 732 29.68 17.82 19.35
N TRP A 733 30.12 17.26 20.46
CA TRP A 733 31.04 17.92 21.40
C TRP A 733 32.53 17.75 21.05
N ASN A 734 32.90 16.82 20.13
CA ASN A 734 34.27 16.62 19.69
C ASN A 734 34.41 16.56 18.16
N SER A 735 33.42 17.04 17.41
CA SER A 735 33.40 17.02 15.93
C SER A 735 34.48 17.90 15.29
N THR A 736 35.13 18.77 16.10
CA THR A 736 36.24 19.62 15.62
C THR A 736 37.48 19.38 16.47
N LEU A 737 38.59 19.02 15.81
CA LEU A 737 39.90 18.87 16.44
C LEU A 737 40.81 20.02 16.01
N ALA A 738 41.16 20.91 16.93
CA ALA A 738 42.16 21.96 16.69
C ALA A 738 43.53 21.32 16.36
N PRO A 739 44.46 22.04 15.72
CA PRO A 739 45.83 21.55 15.52
C PRO A 739 46.44 21.04 16.84
N GLY A 740 46.97 19.83 16.82
CA GLY A 740 47.54 19.12 17.98
C GLY A 740 46.54 18.45 18.89
N ALA A 741 45.23 18.71 18.78
CA ALA A 741 44.20 18.08 19.60
C ALA A 741 43.98 16.61 19.24
N THR A 742 43.55 15.84 20.24
CA THR A 742 43.25 14.40 20.12
C THR A 742 41.83 14.11 20.56
N ALA A 743 41.10 13.28 19.80
CA ALA A 743 39.85 12.65 20.25
C ALA A 743 40.16 11.23 20.72
N ASP A 744 39.75 10.92 21.97
CA ASP A 744 39.77 9.58 22.53
C ASP A 744 38.38 8.95 22.33
N ILE A 745 38.33 7.89 21.50
CA ILE A 745 37.11 7.16 21.16
C ILE A 745 37.35 5.65 21.33
N GLY A 746 36.31 4.85 21.33
CA GLY A 746 36.50 3.41 21.44
C GLY A 746 35.23 2.63 21.16
N PHE A 747 35.38 1.32 21.14
CA PHE A 747 34.26 0.41 20.91
C PHE A 747 34.54 -0.98 21.48
N ASN A 748 33.47 -1.71 21.78
CA ASN A 748 33.46 -3.15 21.98
C ASN A 748 33.18 -3.83 20.65
N GLY A 749 33.89 -4.91 20.37
CA GLY A 749 33.74 -5.69 19.14
C GLY A 749 33.75 -7.18 19.40
N SER A 750 33.39 -7.95 18.37
CA SER A 750 33.50 -9.41 18.37
C SER A 750 34.40 -9.90 17.23
N HIS A 751 34.95 -11.10 17.41
CA HIS A 751 35.74 -11.82 16.42
C HIS A 751 35.53 -13.33 16.52
N SER A 752 35.80 -14.06 15.45
CA SER A 752 35.64 -15.53 15.36
C SER A 752 36.97 -16.30 15.49
N GLY A 753 37.92 -15.77 16.24
CA GLY A 753 39.23 -16.40 16.51
C GLY A 753 40.38 -15.41 16.38
N THR A 754 40.69 -14.92 15.20
CA THR A 754 41.79 -13.95 14.95
C THR A 754 41.31 -12.52 15.08
N ASN A 755 42.00 -11.68 15.91
CA ASN A 755 41.70 -10.25 16.05
C ASN A 755 42.95 -9.40 15.73
N ASN A 756 43.32 -9.31 14.46
CA ASN A 756 44.42 -8.44 14.05
C ASN A 756 43.95 -6.97 14.05
N ALA A 757 44.81 -6.09 14.51
CA ALA A 757 44.56 -4.65 14.46
C ALA A 757 44.49 -4.17 12.99
N PRO A 758 43.67 -3.17 12.68
CA PRO A 758 43.71 -2.50 11.37
C PRO A 758 45.08 -1.88 11.11
N THR A 759 45.51 -1.96 9.87
CA THR A 759 46.87 -1.49 9.44
C THR A 759 46.88 -0.14 8.77
N ALA A 760 45.71 0.34 8.33
CA ALA A 760 45.54 1.61 7.64
C ALA A 760 44.32 2.38 8.18
N PHE A 761 44.49 3.66 8.38
CA PHE A 761 43.46 4.59 8.88
C PHE A 761 43.39 5.81 7.97
N ALA A 762 42.19 6.35 7.79
CA ALA A 762 42.00 7.60 7.06
C ALA A 762 41.01 8.51 7.82
N VAL A 763 41.27 9.81 7.87
CA VAL A 763 40.34 10.80 8.40
C VAL A 763 39.92 11.74 7.26
N ASN A 764 38.59 11.88 7.06
CA ASN A 764 38.00 12.61 5.94
C ASN A 764 38.58 12.21 4.58
N GLY A 765 38.90 10.92 4.42
CA GLY A 765 39.53 10.37 3.22
C GLY A 765 41.05 10.52 3.14
N ALA A 766 41.69 11.32 4.03
CA ALA A 766 43.14 11.50 4.09
C ALA A 766 43.78 10.39 4.90
N ALA A 767 44.80 9.73 4.36
CA ALA A 767 45.57 8.70 5.05
C ALA A 767 46.29 9.28 6.27
N CYS A 768 46.11 8.64 7.44
CA CYS A 768 46.78 9.02 8.69
C CYS A 768 48.04 8.18 8.90
N THR A 769 48.98 8.77 9.63
CA THR A 769 50.10 8.00 10.17
C THR A 769 49.63 7.11 11.34
N ASN A 770 50.16 5.90 11.46
CA ASN A 770 49.97 5.08 12.66
C ASN A 770 50.83 5.68 13.78
N GLY A 771 50.14 6.06 14.88
CA GLY A 771 50.77 6.71 16.02
C GLY A 771 51.20 5.74 17.10
#